data_e2ad65b2aa07d880027683b0f42783ba
#
_entry.id   e2ad65b2aa07d880027683b0f42783ba
#
_cell.length_a   1.000
_cell.length_b   1.000
_cell.length_c   1.000
_cell.angle_alpha   90.00
_cell.angle_beta   90.00
_cell.angle_gamma   90.00
#
_symmetry.space_group_name_H-M   'P 1'
#
loop_
_entity.id
_entity.type
_entity.pdbx_description
1 polymer ?
#
loop_
_entity_poly.entity_id
_entity_poly.type
_entity_poly.pdbx_seq_one_letter_code
_entity_poly.pdbx_strand_id
1 'polypeptide(L)'
;VGKGGYTTDPPKGMKLPPRRIYRTDTLKGKIQTTDWWSSLAWEQYSSNHFAHPLAMRAGKDGLLVSYPGASINVVAKHIMAGLQNELTLGHSACNEFKNASVDAASDWFVSVLMAQGDRKMRLSYGHGSPFVYATFAGGGAKITFGGDVKIWSGGANTPTLAVTTKGRHYGLFGPKGSTWTGLDGRKFVNSNGDKAYFSLAVLPDNKPRTLNLFEQYAHSHVIGTTVDWRYRPADSSVETTFAFKTKTYEGGAKGTLFALYPHQWIATEHKLLDIGYASVRGPMKLGSGSRFTTSMRFPGVLPALGDNGAYDRKRLAGYLTEAASRPFKKAPDTYWDGKTLGQIASMIPIAEQLAQAETAAALRKELKSRLENWFTPPGGSAKKDHYFYYDKLWGAMIGQRPSYGSAATLNDHHFHYGYFIRAAAEIARTDKAWAADSAWGGMVKLLIRDIAGADRKDTKFPRLRCFDPYAGHSWASGNAKFADGNNQESSSEAMNAWTGVILWGQATGDRQLRDLGIYLYTTELAAINAYWFDVEQKFFPKKYTQSCAALVWGGKADYGTWFSGEPEHIHGIIMLPMQSGSLYLGLYPKYVQRNLKHMASIRGGYKWKHWHDTFWMYEALHDADKAMARFDAGVKKTPLHSRANTYHWIGNLQVLGQVDRTMNADCPTAITFTNNGKRKHVAWNMTQRTVTVKFSDGVSMEVKPGKCETKP
;
A
#
# COMPACT_ATOMS: atom_id res chain seq x y z
N VAL A 1 27.69 7.09 3.25
CA VAL A 1 26.61 8.06 3.09
C VAL A 1 26.53 8.88 4.39
N GLY A 2 27.11 10.05 4.39
CA GLY A 2 27.36 10.79 5.62
C GLY A 2 28.35 10.02 6.51
N LYS A 3 28.04 9.90 7.81
CA LYS A 3 28.80 9.06 8.76
C LYS A 3 28.46 7.58 8.63
N GLY A 4 27.29 7.26 8.06
CA GLY A 4 26.82 5.89 7.86
C GLY A 4 27.23 5.30 6.52
N GLY A 5 26.85 4.04 6.29
CA GLY A 5 27.11 3.32 5.07
C GLY A 5 26.41 1.96 4.99
N TYR A 6 26.66 1.26 3.90
CA TYR A 6 26.19 -0.08 3.62
C TYR A 6 27.27 -0.84 2.84
N THR A 7 27.21 -2.18 2.87
CA THR A 7 28.06 -3.00 2.01
C THR A 7 27.39 -3.28 0.67
N THR A 8 28.19 -3.48 -0.36
CA THR A 8 27.74 -4.04 -1.66
C THR A 8 28.20 -5.48 -1.86
N ASP A 9 28.97 -6.01 -0.90
CA ASP A 9 29.42 -7.38 -0.90
C ASP A 9 28.35 -8.24 -0.22
N PRO A 10 27.84 -9.29 -0.90
CA PRO A 10 26.81 -10.14 -0.36
C PRO A 10 27.24 -10.77 0.96
N PRO A 11 26.42 -10.69 2.02
CA PRO A 11 26.70 -11.37 3.28
C PRO A 11 26.80 -12.90 3.09
N LYS A 12 27.84 -13.49 3.66
CA LYS A 12 28.09 -14.94 3.54
C LYS A 12 26.88 -15.73 4.09
N GLY A 13 26.36 -16.67 3.29
CA GLY A 13 25.22 -17.51 3.65
C GLY A 13 23.84 -16.85 3.57
N MET A 14 23.74 -15.58 3.15
CA MET A 14 22.44 -14.94 2.91
C MET A 14 21.80 -15.51 1.65
N LYS A 15 20.55 -15.96 1.76
CA LYS A 15 19.74 -16.34 0.58
C LYS A 15 19.25 -15.07 -0.10
N LEU A 16 19.87 -14.75 -1.24
CA LEU A 16 19.58 -13.55 -2.02
C LEU A 16 18.44 -13.76 -3.02
N PRO A 17 17.87 -12.70 -3.59
CA PRO A 17 16.94 -12.78 -4.72
C PRO A 17 17.61 -13.43 -5.94
N PRO A 18 16.83 -13.97 -6.91
CA PRO A 18 17.37 -14.55 -8.13
C PRO A 18 18.32 -13.61 -8.85
N ARG A 19 19.40 -14.13 -9.41
CA ARG A 19 20.37 -13.33 -10.19
C ARG A 19 19.92 -13.09 -11.63
N ARG A 20 18.79 -13.66 -12.04
CA ARG A 20 18.14 -13.43 -13.34
C ARG A 20 16.85 -12.63 -13.13
N ILE A 21 16.71 -11.56 -13.89
CA ILE A 21 15.46 -10.79 -14.01
C ILE A 21 14.92 -11.00 -15.43
N TYR A 22 13.64 -11.38 -15.56
CA TYR A 22 12.97 -11.53 -16.84
C TYR A 22 12.52 -10.17 -17.37
N ARG A 23 13.42 -9.45 -18.01
CA ARG A 23 13.17 -8.15 -18.65
C ARG A 23 13.88 -8.05 -19.99
N THR A 24 13.41 -7.15 -20.86
CA THR A 24 14.09 -6.81 -22.10
C THR A 24 15.20 -5.80 -21.88
N ASP A 25 16.12 -5.69 -22.84
CA ASP A 25 17.22 -4.71 -22.79
C ASP A 25 16.75 -3.26 -22.98
N THR A 26 15.53 -3.07 -23.48
CA THR A 26 14.89 -1.76 -23.63
C THR A 26 14.46 -1.14 -22.31
N LEU A 27 14.10 -1.97 -21.33
CA LEU A 27 13.75 -1.50 -19.98
C LEU A 27 15.00 -1.10 -19.19
N LYS A 28 15.18 0.19 -19.00
CA LYS A 28 16.31 0.76 -18.22
C LYS A 28 15.91 0.99 -16.76
N GLY A 29 16.90 1.13 -15.88
CA GLY A 29 16.70 1.39 -14.46
C GLY A 29 16.45 0.14 -13.63
N LYS A 30 16.01 0.34 -12.40
CA LYS A 30 15.65 -0.75 -11.47
C LYS A 30 14.22 -1.20 -11.74
N ILE A 31 14.03 -2.52 -11.70
CA ILE A 31 12.71 -3.10 -11.89
C ILE A 31 11.92 -3.04 -10.58
N GLN A 32 10.65 -2.76 -10.69
CA GLN A 32 9.75 -2.71 -9.55
C GLN A 32 9.49 -4.10 -9.00
N THR A 33 9.63 -4.24 -7.70
CA THR A 33 9.22 -5.39 -6.90
C THR A 33 8.11 -4.95 -5.96
N THR A 34 7.48 -5.89 -5.27
CA THR A 34 6.44 -5.55 -4.31
C THR A 34 5.25 -4.82 -4.97
N ASP A 35 4.95 -5.22 -6.20
CA ASP A 35 3.84 -4.71 -6.98
C ASP A 35 2.93 -5.88 -7.42
N TRP A 36 1.71 -5.60 -7.88
CA TRP A 36 0.72 -6.60 -8.31
C TRP A 36 1.20 -7.48 -9.47
N TRP A 37 2.14 -6.99 -10.30
CA TRP A 37 2.67 -7.68 -11.49
C TRP A 37 4.10 -8.24 -11.29
N SER A 38 4.72 -8.09 -10.12
CA SER A 38 6.16 -8.33 -9.92
C SER A 38 6.61 -9.76 -10.27
N SER A 39 5.73 -10.76 -10.22
CA SER A 39 6.07 -12.14 -10.61
C SER A 39 6.62 -12.26 -12.03
N LEU A 40 6.24 -11.38 -12.96
CA LEU A 40 6.81 -11.32 -14.32
C LEU A 40 8.33 -11.14 -14.34
N ALA A 41 8.87 -10.37 -13.40
CA ALA A 41 10.31 -10.13 -13.32
C ALA A 41 11.05 -11.31 -12.66
N TRP A 42 10.35 -12.10 -11.85
CA TRP A 42 10.92 -13.18 -11.03
C TRP A 42 10.83 -14.56 -11.67
N GLU A 43 9.89 -14.78 -12.57
CA GLU A 43 9.57 -16.08 -13.15
C GLU A 43 9.72 -16.07 -14.68
N GLN A 44 9.87 -17.27 -15.25
CA GLN A 44 9.92 -17.47 -16.69
C GLN A 44 8.66 -16.95 -17.41
N TYR A 45 7.51 -17.05 -16.73
CA TYR A 45 6.23 -16.48 -17.10
C TYR A 45 5.71 -15.60 -15.97
N SER A 46 4.46 -15.78 -15.52
CA SER A 46 3.97 -15.07 -14.34
C SER A 46 3.10 -15.95 -13.46
N SER A 47 2.97 -15.57 -12.20
CA SER A 47 1.84 -15.94 -11.36
C SER A 47 0.60 -15.13 -11.76
N ASN A 48 -0.51 -15.25 -11.03
CA ASN A 48 -1.74 -14.54 -11.34
C ASN A 48 -1.63 -13.05 -11.03
N HIS A 49 -2.04 -12.21 -11.96
CA HIS A 49 -2.13 -10.76 -11.84
C HIS A 49 -3.58 -10.34 -11.74
N PHE A 50 -3.93 -9.58 -10.72
CA PHE A 50 -5.28 -9.02 -10.52
C PHE A 50 -5.23 -7.52 -10.74
N ALA A 51 -5.39 -7.09 -11.98
CA ALA A 51 -5.43 -5.67 -12.36
C ALA A 51 -6.82 -5.05 -12.24
N HIS A 52 -7.85 -5.87 -12.07
CA HIS A 52 -9.25 -5.46 -12.09
C HIS A 52 -9.61 -4.36 -13.12
N PRO A 53 -10.68 -4.53 -13.89
CA PRO A 53 -11.61 -5.66 -13.81
C PRO A 53 -11.03 -6.99 -14.29
N LEU A 54 -9.92 -6.98 -15.01
CA LEU A 54 -9.28 -8.17 -15.55
C LEU A 54 -8.31 -8.81 -14.56
N ALA A 55 -8.20 -10.13 -14.65
CA ALA A 55 -7.09 -10.91 -14.11
C ALA A 55 -6.37 -11.64 -15.24
N MET A 56 -5.04 -11.74 -15.16
CA MET A 56 -4.19 -12.28 -16.20
C MET A 56 -3.11 -13.20 -15.65
N ARG A 57 -2.62 -14.08 -16.52
CA ARG A 57 -1.41 -14.86 -16.30
C ARG A 57 -0.68 -15.12 -17.62
N ALA A 58 0.57 -14.73 -17.70
CA ALA A 58 1.42 -15.10 -18.83
C ALA A 58 1.78 -16.60 -18.73
N GLY A 59 1.74 -17.30 -19.85
CA GLY A 59 2.09 -18.70 -19.99
C GLY A 59 2.72 -18.98 -21.34
N LYS A 60 3.12 -20.23 -21.60
CA LYS A 60 3.78 -20.60 -22.86
C LYS A 60 2.94 -20.32 -24.10
N ASP A 61 1.60 -20.38 -23.99
CA ASP A 61 0.67 -20.21 -25.11
C ASP A 61 0.27 -18.74 -25.36
N GLY A 62 0.65 -17.83 -24.43
CA GLY A 62 0.27 -16.41 -24.47
C GLY A 62 -0.19 -15.89 -23.10
N LEU A 63 -1.08 -14.89 -23.13
CA LEU A 63 -1.67 -14.29 -21.95
C LEU A 63 -3.07 -14.85 -21.71
N LEU A 64 -3.25 -15.61 -20.65
CA LEU A 64 -4.57 -15.98 -20.13
C LEU A 64 -5.23 -14.74 -19.56
N VAL A 65 -6.47 -14.48 -19.94
CA VAL A 65 -7.28 -13.32 -19.51
C VAL A 65 -8.62 -13.80 -18.98
N SER A 66 -9.07 -13.25 -17.88
CA SER A 66 -10.39 -13.51 -17.33
C SER A 66 -10.99 -12.30 -16.63
N TYR A 67 -12.31 -12.35 -16.40
CA TYR A 67 -13.05 -11.39 -15.58
C TYR A 67 -13.51 -12.07 -14.26
N PRO A 68 -12.71 -12.04 -13.21
CA PRO A 68 -13.02 -12.71 -11.95
C PRO A 68 -14.24 -12.13 -11.25
N GLY A 69 -14.57 -10.85 -11.47
CA GLY A 69 -15.72 -10.17 -10.86
C GLY A 69 -17.07 -10.80 -11.15
N ALA A 70 -17.21 -11.59 -12.23
CA ALA A 70 -18.42 -12.33 -12.53
C ALA A 70 -18.59 -13.62 -11.71
N SER A 71 -17.60 -14.02 -10.90
CA SER A 71 -17.60 -15.28 -10.12
C SER A 71 -17.09 -15.08 -8.70
N ILE A 72 -17.51 -13.99 -8.05
CA ILE A 72 -17.12 -13.72 -6.66
C ILE A 72 -17.79 -14.74 -5.74
N ASN A 73 -16.99 -15.55 -5.08
CA ASN A 73 -17.43 -16.45 -4.04
C ASN A 73 -17.29 -15.78 -2.67
N VAL A 74 -18.37 -15.76 -1.91
CA VAL A 74 -18.43 -15.14 -0.59
C VAL A 74 -18.87 -16.16 0.43
N VAL A 75 -18.05 -16.38 1.44
CA VAL A 75 -18.36 -17.15 2.65
C VAL A 75 -18.09 -16.30 3.89
N ALA A 76 -18.37 -16.82 5.07
CA ALA A 76 -18.29 -16.07 6.32
C ALA A 76 -16.93 -15.38 6.56
N LYS A 77 -15.81 -15.95 6.09
CA LYS A 77 -14.45 -15.45 6.34
C LYS A 77 -13.68 -15.04 5.08
N HIS A 78 -14.25 -15.23 3.90
CA HIS A 78 -13.54 -14.96 2.64
C HIS A 78 -14.45 -14.31 1.61
N ILE A 79 -13.91 -13.34 0.89
CA ILE A 79 -14.45 -12.78 -0.35
C ILE A 79 -13.37 -13.05 -1.41
N MET A 80 -13.63 -13.92 -2.39
CA MET A 80 -12.60 -14.28 -3.36
C MET A 80 -13.13 -14.47 -4.78
N ALA A 81 -12.31 -14.14 -5.75
CA ALA A 81 -12.57 -14.30 -7.16
C ALA A 81 -11.26 -14.69 -7.88
N GLY A 82 -11.04 -15.97 -8.08
CA GLY A 82 -9.84 -16.51 -8.70
C GLY A 82 -9.80 -16.30 -10.22
N LEU A 83 -8.61 -16.40 -10.78
CA LEU A 83 -8.37 -16.42 -12.22
C LEU A 83 -9.05 -17.65 -12.82
N GLN A 84 -9.82 -17.45 -13.90
CA GLN A 84 -10.54 -18.49 -14.62
C GLN A 84 -9.91 -18.70 -16.00
N ASN A 85 -9.99 -19.92 -16.55
CA ASN A 85 -9.59 -20.19 -17.93
C ASN A 85 -10.73 -19.76 -18.89
N GLU A 86 -10.79 -18.46 -19.21
CA GLU A 86 -11.81 -17.91 -20.11
C GLU A 86 -11.31 -17.80 -21.55
N LEU A 87 -10.21 -17.07 -21.77
CA LEU A 87 -9.55 -16.99 -23.06
C LEU A 87 -8.05 -16.73 -22.92
N THR A 88 -7.29 -17.16 -23.93
CA THR A 88 -5.85 -16.88 -24.04
C THR A 88 -5.59 -16.08 -25.31
N LEU A 89 -4.95 -14.91 -25.17
CA LEU A 89 -4.43 -14.12 -26.27
C LEU A 89 -3.01 -14.59 -26.60
N GLY A 90 -2.85 -15.18 -27.78
CA GLY A 90 -1.60 -15.69 -28.31
C GLY A 90 -1.26 -15.11 -29.67
N HIS A 91 -0.23 -15.64 -30.30
CA HIS A 91 0.27 -15.24 -31.61
C HIS A 91 -0.09 -16.28 -32.66
N SER A 92 -0.64 -15.86 -33.82
CA SER A 92 -1.13 -16.79 -34.87
C SER A 92 -0.06 -17.70 -35.46
N ALA A 93 1.19 -17.24 -35.53
CA ALA A 93 2.32 -17.97 -36.08
C ALA A 93 3.26 -18.57 -35.01
N CYS A 94 2.91 -18.50 -33.72
CA CYS A 94 3.66 -19.12 -32.62
C CYS A 94 2.80 -20.17 -31.90
N ASN A 95 3.36 -21.34 -31.66
CA ASN A 95 2.71 -22.34 -30.83
C ASN A 95 3.10 -22.22 -29.36
N GLU A 96 4.33 -21.81 -29.11
CA GLU A 96 4.88 -21.73 -27.76
C GLU A 96 5.90 -20.60 -27.64
N PHE A 97 5.83 -19.81 -26.57
CA PHE A 97 6.82 -18.80 -26.21
C PHE A 97 7.80 -19.36 -25.18
N LYS A 98 9.06 -18.96 -25.28
CA LYS A 98 10.10 -19.41 -24.33
C LYS A 98 9.94 -18.75 -22.95
N ASN A 99 9.55 -17.50 -22.90
CA ASN A 99 9.31 -16.75 -21.66
C ASN A 99 8.43 -15.52 -21.92
N ALA A 100 8.02 -14.88 -20.83
CA ALA A 100 7.45 -13.53 -20.82
C ALA A 100 8.46 -12.60 -20.15
N SER A 101 8.78 -11.46 -20.77
CA SER A 101 9.75 -10.50 -20.23
C SER A 101 9.09 -9.13 -20.07
N VAL A 102 9.34 -8.47 -18.94
CA VAL A 102 8.91 -7.08 -18.74
C VAL A 102 9.62 -6.20 -19.75
N ASP A 103 8.87 -5.50 -20.60
CA ASP A 103 9.38 -4.66 -21.67
C ASP A 103 9.29 -3.17 -21.34
N ALA A 104 8.24 -2.79 -20.61
CA ALA A 104 8.08 -1.47 -20.01
C ALA A 104 7.23 -1.58 -18.75
N ALA A 105 7.44 -0.66 -17.81
CA ALA A 105 6.60 -0.48 -16.65
C ALA A 105 6.36 1.01 -16.42
N SER A 106 5.17 1.35 -15.93
CA SER A 106 4.79 2.70 -15.54
C SER A 106 4.03 2.64 -14.22
N ASP A 107 3.47 3.72 -13.72
CA ASP A 107 3.00 3.78 -12.33
C ASP A 107 1.93 2.73 -11.97
N TRP A 108 1.14 2.22 -12.93
CA TRP A 108 0.18 1.12 -12.70
C TRP A 108 -0.10 0.28 -13.95
N PHE A 109 0.74 0.40 -14.99
CA PHE A 109 0.68 -0.42 -16.20
C PHE A 109 2.00 -1.14 -16.43
N VAL A 110 1.91 -2.34 -16.98
CA VAL A 110 3.07 -3.13 -17.41
C VAL A 110 2.92 -3.53 -18.87
N SER A 111 4.04 -3.55 -19.58
CA SER A 111 4.14 -4.14 -20.93
C SER A 111 5.03 -5.36 -20.89
N VAL A 112 4.58 -6.42 -21.57
CA VAL A 112 5.21 -7.74 -21.59
C VAL A 112 5.57 -8.09 -23.02
N LEU A 113 6.80 -8.49 -23.27
CA LEU A 113 7.24 -9.05 -24.54
C LEU A 113 7.31 -10.57 -24.44
N MET A 114 6.64 -11.25 -25.38
CA MET A 114 6.74 -12.68 -25.63
C MET A 114 7.20 -12.87 -27.08
N ALA A 115 8.30 -13.63 -27.27
CA ALA A 115 8.94 -13.73 -28.58
C ALA A 115 9.44 -15.15 -28.89
N GLN A 116 9.42 -15.49 -30.19
CA GLN A 116 10.02 -16.68 -30.76
C GLN A 116 10.68 -16.28 -32.11
N GLY A 117 11.97 -15.96 -32.08
CA GLY A 117 12.67 -15.37 -33.21
C GLY A 117 12.08 -14.03 -33.61
N ASP A 118 11.75 -13.85 -34.89
CA ASP A 118 11.15 -12.60 -35.41
C ASP A 118 9.65 -12.46 -35.08
N ARG A 119 9.02 -13.53 -34.62
CA ARG A 119 7.61 -13.51 -34.20
C ARG A 119 7.52 -12.95 -32.79
N LYS A 120 6.86 -11.81 -32.65
CA LYS A 120 6.79 -11.08 -31.37
C LYS A 120 5.36 -10.67 -31.07
N MET A 121 4.97 -10.80 -29.82
CA MET A 121 3.75 -10.27 -29.25
C MET A 121 4.10 -9.41 -28.04
N ARG A 122 3.78 -8.11 -28.11
CA ARG A 122 3.91 -7.19 -26.97
C ARG A 122 2.54 -6.87 -26.46
N LEU A 123 2.34 -7.07 -25.17
CA LEU A 123 1.07 -6.87 -24.47
C LEU A 123 1.20 -5.71 -23.49
N SER A 124 0.15 -4.89 -23.31
CA SER A 124 0.10 -3.83 -22.31
C SER A 124 -1.24 -3.89 -21.58
N TYR A 125 -1.19 -3.87 -20.24
CA TYR A 125 -2.34 -3.92 -19.36
C TYR A 125 -2.01 -3.32 -17.98
N GLY A 126 -3.03 -2.98 -17.21
CA GLY A 126 -2.83 -2.40 -15.89
C GLY A 126 -4.11 -2.23 -15.10
N HIS A 127 -3.96 -1.77 -13.87
CA HIS A 127 -5.11 -1.51 -13.01
C HIS A 127 -6.14 -0.60 -13.65
N GLY A 128 -7.40 -0.93 -13.42
CA GLY A 128 -8.54 -0.19 -13.93
C GLY A 128 -8.78 -0.33 -15.44
N SER A 129 -7.88 -0.96 -16.19
CA SER A 129 -8.07 -1.13 -17.65
C SER A 129 -9.01 -2.30 -17.95
N PRO A 130 -10.13 -2.07 -18.63
CA PRO A 130 -10.90 -3.18 -19.19
C PRO A 130 -10.26 -3.78 -20.44
N PHE A 131 -9.20 -3.16 -20.98
CA PHE A 131 -8.48 -3.59 -22.17
C PHE A 131 -7.19 -4.33 -21.86
N VAL A 132 -6.84 -5.30 -22.71
CA VAL A 132 -5.48 -5.75 -22.99
C VAL A 132 -5.15 -5.29 -24.40
N TYR A 133 -4.10 -4.48 -24.52
CA TYR A 133 -3.58 -3.99 -25.78
C TYR A 133 -2.46 -4.87 -26.27
N ALA A 134 -2.41 -5.15 -27.57
CA ALA A 134 -1.39 -5.99 -28.18
C ALA A 134 -0.80 -5.38 -29.45
N THR A 135 0.49 -5.62 -29.68
CA THR A 135 1.13 -5.42 -30.99
C THR A 135 1.86 -6.67 -31.39
N PHE A 136 1.89 -6.95 -32.70
CA PHE A 136 2.43 -8.18 -33.28
C PHE A 136 3.51 -7.88 -34.33
N ALA A 137 4.44 -8.81 -34.49
CA ALA A 137 5.36 -8.90 -35.60
C ALA A 137 5.41 -10.35 -36.09
N GLY A 138 5.35 -10.56 -37.40
CA GLY A 138 5.42 -11.91 -38.01
C GLY A 138 4.16 -12.75 -37.83
N GLY A 139 2.99 -12.11 -37.65
CA GLY A 139 1.68 -12.74 -37.50
C GLY A 139 0.65 -11.83 -36.84
N GLY A 140 -0.52 -12.37 -36.47
CA GLY A 140 -1.63 -11.65 -35.89
C GLY A 140 -2.10 -12.25 -34.56
N ALA A 141 -3.26 -11.79 -34.08
CA ALA A 141 -3.86 -12.29 -32.86
C ALA A 141 -4.44 -13.69 -33.03
N LYS A 142 -4.20 -14.57 -32.09
CA LYS A 142 -4.84 -15.87 -31.90
C LYS A 142 -5.56 -15.89 -30.56
N ILE A 143 -6.86 -16.08 -30.56
CA ILE A 143 -7.67 -16.19 -29.36
C ILE A 143 -8.07 -17.64 -29.18
N THR A 144 -7.69 -18.23 -28.04
CA THR A 144 -8.10 -19.60 -27.67
C THR A 144 -9.04 -19.55 -26.48
N PHE A 145 -10.26 -20.03 -26.63
CA PHE A 145 -11.27 -20.05 -25.58
C PHE A 145 -11.18 -21.30 -24.71
N GLY A 146 -11.29 -21.12 -23.41
CA GLY A 146 -11.27 -22.20 -22.42
C GLY A 146 -12.61 -22.92 -22.25
N GLY A 147 -13.60 -22.59 -23.03
CA GLY A 147 -14.94 -23.17 -23.08
C GLY A 147 -15.66 -22.82 -24.37
N ASP A 148 -16.95 -23.11 -24.47
CA ASP A 148 -17.76 -22.74 -25.63
C ASP A 148 -17.84 -21.22 -25.77
N VAL A 149 -17.87 -20.77 -27.01
CA VAL A 149 -17.91 -19.35 -27.36
C VAL A 149 -19.09 -19.10 -28.29
N LYS A 150 -19.84 -18.04 -27.99
CA LYS A 150 -20.96 -17.55 -28.86
C LYS A 150 -20.63 -16.16 -29.36
N ILE A 151 -20.59 -15.99 -30.65
CA ILE A 151 -20.50 -14.67 -31.31
C ILE A 151 -21.91 -14.06 -31.30
N TRP A 152 -22.03 -12.83 -30.80
CA TRP A 152 -23.29 -12.11 -30.82
C TRP A 152 -23.26 -10.81 -31.66
N SER A 153 -22.06 -10.40 -32.09
CA SER A 153 -21.88 -9.31 -33.07
C SER A 153 -20.62 -9.55 -33.90
N GLY A 154 -20.67 -9.19 -35.15
CA GLY A 154 -19.58 -9.35 -36.11
C GLY A 154 -19.55 -10.72 -36.81
N GLY A 155 -18.55 -10.93 -37.65
CA GLY A 155 -18.33 -12.14 -38.42
C GLY A 155 -16.98 -12.14 -39.15
N ALA A 156 -16.75 -13.08 -40.07
CA ALA A 156 -15.46 -13.31 -40.72
C ALA A 156 -14.85 -12.05 -41.40
N ASN A 157 -15.68 -11.20 -41.96
CA ASN A 157 -15.25 -10.01 -42.70
C ASN A 157 -15.42 -8.70 -41.94
N THR A 158 -15.60 -8.75 -40.63
CA THR A 158 -15.65 -7.56 -39.76
C THR A 158 -14.41 -7.47 -38.87
N PRO A 159 -13.81 -6.29 -38.67
CA PRO A 159 -12.65 -6.18 -37.81
C PRO A 159 -12.97 -6.44 -36.33
N THR A 160 -14.21 -6.15 -35.92
CA THR A 160 -14.69 -6.29 -34.52
C THR A 160 -15.56 -7.52 -34.40
N LEU A 161 -15.29 -8.33 -33.36
CA LEU A 161 -16.17 -9.38 -32.88
C LEU A 161 -16.59 -9.10 -31.45
N ALA A 162 -17.84 -9.43 -31.14
CA ALA A 162 -18.27 -9.49 -29.76
C ALA A 162 -18.73 -10.91 -29.41
N VAL A 163 -18.18 -11.43 -28.33
CA VAL A 163 -18.35 -12.84 -27.95
C VAL A 163 -18.79 -13.01 -26.51
N THR A 164 -19.39 -14.14 -26.21
CA THR A 164 -19.67 -14.60 -24.84
C THR A 164 -19.03 -15.97 -24.65
N THR A 165 -18.21 -16.11 -23.61
CA THR A 165 -17.66 -17.39 -23.15
C THR A 165 -17.82 -17.51 -21.64
N LYS A 166 -18.22 -18.67 -21.14
CA LYS A 166 -18.46 -18.90 -19.70
C LYS A 166 -19.31 -17.82 -19.01
N GLY A 167 -20.28 -17.23 -19.75
CA GLY A 167 -21.13 -16.16 -19.25
C GLY A 167 -20.48 -14.77 -19.15
N ARG A 168 -19.27 -14.57 -19.71
CA ARG A 168 -18.58 -13.27 -19.76
C ARG A 168 -18.55 -12.76 -21.18
N HIS A 169 -18.61 -11.45 -21.32
CA HIS A 169 -18.69 -10.77 -22.61
C HIS A 169 -17.35 -10.10 -22.95
N TYR A 170 -16.87 -10.28 -24.16
CA TYR A 170 -15.63 -9.72 -24.65
C TYR A 170 -15.82 -9.07 -26.02
N GLY A 171 -15.19 -7.90 -26.19
CA GLY A 171 -14.95 -7.29 -27.49
C GLY A 171 -13.54 -7.65 -27.97
N LEU A 172 -13.44 -8.08 -29.23
CA LEU A 172 -12.19 -8.41 -29.92
C LEU A 172 -12.05 -7.44 -31.08
N PHE A 173 -11.03 -6.58 -31.05
CA PHE A 173 -10.90 -5.44 -31.96
C PHE A 173 -9.65 -5.59 -32.83
N GLY A 174 -9.82 -6.13 -34.01
CA GLY A 174 -8.80 -6.16 -35.05
C GLY A 174 -8.72 -4.83 -35.81
N PRO A 175 -7.62 -4.57 -36.53
CA PRO A 175 -7.48 -3.39 -37.38
C PRO A 175 -8.54 -3.31 -38.46
N LYS A 176 -8.87 -2.11 -38.94
CA LYS A 176 -9.77 -1.91 -40.08
C LYS A 176 -9.26 -2.69 -41.28
N GLY A 177 -10.14 -3.50 -41.87
CA GLY A 177 -9.85 -4.37 -43.03
C GLY A 177 -9.30 -5.75 -42.62
N SER A 178 -9.11 -6.03 -41.36
CA SER A 178 -8.75 -7.38 -40.89
C SER A 178 -9.95 -8.35 -41.03
N THR A 179 -9.63 -9.64 -41.09
CA THR A 179 -10.62 -10.72 -41.20
C THR A 179 -10.36 -11.80 -40.17
N TRP A 180 -11.33 -12.65 -39.95
CA TRP A 180 -11.27 -13.72 -38.96
C TRP A 180 -11.41 -15.09 -39.59
N THR A 181 -10.70 -16.08 -39.04
CA THR A 181 -10.85 -17.50 -39.36
C THR A 181 -11.06 -18.33 -38.10
N GLY A 182 -11.57 -19.55 -38.26
CA GLY A 182 -11.78 -20.50 -37.16
C GLY A 182 -12.99 -20.18 -36.28
N LEU A 183 -13.97 -19.42 -36.77
CA LEU A 183 -15.13 -18.93 -36.01
C LEU A 183 -16.14 -20.03 -35.68
N ASP A 184 -16.02 -21.20 -36.24
CA ASP A 184 -16.81 -22.42 -35.94
C ASP A 184 -16.27 -23.24 -34.76
N GLY A 185 -15.08 -22.90 -34.26
CA GLY A 185 -14.41 -23.62 -33.20
C GLY A 185 -14.12 -22.74 -31.97
N ARG A 186 -13.09 -23.12 -31.21
CA ARG A 186 -12.61 -22.41 -30.00
C ARG A 186 -11.31 -21.65 -30.25
N LYS A 187 -10.84 -21.52 -31.49
CA LYS A 187 -9.60 -20.83 -31.85
C LYS A 187 -9.87 -19.85 -32.96
N PHE A 188 -9.96 -18.58 -32.63
CA PHE A 188 -10.14 -17.50 -33.60
C PHE A 188 -8.79 -16.89 -33.95
N VAL A 189 -8.58 -16.63 -35.21
CA VAL A 189 -7.37 -15.96 -35.72
C VAL A 189 -7.76 -14.71 -36.48
N ASN A 190 -7.19 -13.57 -36.06
CA ASN A 190 -7.32 -12.31 -36.80
C ASN A 190 -6.13 -12.15 -37.77
N SER A 191 -6.39 -11.82 -39.01
CA SER A 191 -5.36 -11.67 -40.03
C SER A 191 -4.46 -10.44 -39.81
N ASN A 192 -4.94 -9.43 -39.08
CA ASN A 192 -4.34 -8.12 -38.87
C ASN A 192 -4.00 -7.35 -40.18
N GLY A 193 -4.03 -7.97 -41.36
CA GLY A 193 -3.57 -7.39 -42.61
C GLY A 193 -2.07 -7.04 -42.53
N ASP A 194 -1.73 -5.85 -42.97
CA ASP A 194 -0.40 -5.24 -42.86
C ASP A 194 -0.18 -4.44 -41.55
N LYS A 195 -1.16 -4.43 -40.66
CA LYS A 195 -1.16 -3.67 -39.43
C LYS A 195 -0.74 -4.55 -38.22
N ALA A 196 -0.11 -3.93 -37.26
CA ALA A 196 0.57 -4.65 -36.16
C ALA A 196 -0.15 -4.57 -34.83
N TYR A 197 -1.38 -4.06 -34.75
CA TYR A 197 -2.06 -3.82 -33.46
C TYR A 197 -3.38 -4.58 -33.34
N PHE A 198 -3.78 -4.79 -32.11
CA PHE A 198 -5.00 -5.49 -31.72
C PHE A 198 -5.34 -5.12 -30.29
N SER A 199 -6.62 -5.14 -29.93
CA SER A 199 -7.00 -5.12 -28.51
C SER A 199 -8.16 -6.05 -28.24
N LEU A 200 -8.26 -6.49 -27.01
CA LEU A 200 -9.45 -7.14 -26.45
C LEU A 200 -9.90 -6.40 -25.19
N ALA A 201 -11.19 -6.43 -24.94
CA ALA A 201 -11.73 -5.86 -23.70
C ALA A 201 -12.80 -6.77 -23.11
N VAL A 202 -12.88 -6.79 -21.76
CA VAL A 202 -14.07 -7.30 -21.08
C VAL A 202 -15.18 -6.25 -21.17
N LEU A 203 -16.38 -6.69 -21.57
CA LEU A 203 -17.56 -5.84 -21.64
C LEU A 203 -18.43 -6.08 -20.41
N PRO A 204 -18.97 -5.04 -19.75
CA PRO A 204 -19.83 -5.21 -18.59
C PRO A 204 -21.18 -5.88 -18.91
N ASP A 205 -21.62 -5.80 -20.18
CA ASP A 205 -22.83 -6.44 -20.70
C ASP A 205 -22.67 -6.79 -22.20
N ASN A 206 -23.70 -7.46 -22.78
CA ASN A 206 -23.73 -7.83 -24.21
C ASN A 206 -24.62 -6.90 -25.06
N LYS A 207 -24.66 -5.63 -24.75
CA LYS A 207 -25.47 -4.65 -25.49
C LYS A 207 -24.68 -3.99 -26.61
N PRO A 208 -25.28 -3.78 -27.78
CA PRO A 208 -24.64 -3.09 -28.89
C PRO A 208 -24.08 -1.71 -28.52
N ARG A 209 -24.80 -0.93 -27.70
CA ARG A 209 -24.34 0.38 -27.24
C ARG A 209 -23.02 0.31 -26.45
N THR A 210 -22.87 -0.75 -25.64
CA THR A 210 -21.65 -0.98 -24.86
C THR A 210 -20.49 -1.36 -25.77
N LEU A 211 -20.72 -2.27 -26.72
CA LEU A 211 -19.71 -2.62 -27.73
C LEU A 211 -19.25 -1.38 -28.51
N ASN A 212 -20.17 -0.56 -28.98
CA ASN A 212 -19.86 0.66 -29.74
C ASN A 212 -19.06 1.67 -28.89
N LEU A 213 -19.35 1.79 -27.60
CA LEU A 213 -18.56 2.62 -26.69
C LEU A 213 -17.13 2.12 -26.59
N PHE A 214 -16.92 0.81 -26.40
CA PHE A 214 -15.59 0.22 -26.25
C PHE A 214 -14.80 0.28 -27.56
N GLU A 215 -15.44 0.09 -28.69
CA GLU A 215 -14.82 0.20 -30.01
C GLU A 215 -14.20 1.58 -30.27
N GLN A 216 -14.82 2.66 -29.76
CA GLN A 216 -14.28 4.02 -29.87
C GLN A 216 -12.89 4.18 -29.23
N TYR A 217 -12.56 3.38 -28.19
CA TYR A 217 -11.29 3.43 -27.46
C TYR A 217 -10.34 2.26 -27.78
N ALA A 218 -10.81 1.26 -28.52
CA ALA A 218 -10.10 -0.01 -28.73
C ALA A 218 -8.72 0.15 -29.38
N HIS A 219 -8.56 1.13 -30.28
CA HIS A 219 -7.30 1.39 -30.96
C HIS A 219 -6.50 2.56 -30.39
N SER A 220 -6.88 3.05 -29.22
CA SER A 220 -6.14 4.04 -28.44
C SER A 220 -5.42 3.32 -27.27
N HIS A 221 -4.26 2.73 -27.59
CA HIS A 221 -3.51 1.88 -26.67
C HIS A 221 -2.84 2.71 -25.56
N VAL A 222 -3.00 2.33 -24.31
CA VAL A 222 -2.24 2.90 -23.20
C VAL A 222 -0.80 2.41 -23.28
N ILE A 223 0.13 3.35 -23.46
CA ILE A 223 1.57 3.11 -23.55
C ILE A 223 2.36 3.60 -22.31
N GLY A 224 1.68 4.13 -21.31
CA GLY A 224 2.25 4.56 -20.05
C GLY A 224 1.24 5.28 -19.19
N THR A 225 1.54 5.34 -17.91
CA THR A 225 0.71 5.98 -16.88
C THR A 225 1.57 6.77 -15.93
N THR A 226 1.05 7.88 -15.40
CA THR A 226 1.72 8.70 -14.39
C THR A 226 0.76 9.10 -13.28
N VAL A 227 1.23 9.01 -12.05
CA VAL A 227 0.57 9.56 -10.87
C VAL A 227 1.39 10.72 -10.33
N ASP A 228 0.71 11.84 -10.09
CA ASP A 228 1.28 13.01 -9.44
C ASP A 228 0.35 13.45 -8.31
N TRP A 229 0.91 13.99 -7.23
CA TRP A 229 0.15 14.40 -6.06
C TRP A 229 0.57 15.77 -5.55
N ARG A 230 -0.37 16.42 -4.89
CA ARG A 230 -0.15 17.72 -4.25
C ARG A 230 -0.85 17.75 -2.90
N TYR A 231 -0.10 17.99 -1.84
CA TYR A 231 -0.66 18.33 -0.54
C TYR A 231 -0.97 19.82 -0.48
N ARG A 232 -2.17 20.17 -0.03
CA ARG A 232 -2.63 21.55 0.21
C ARG A 232 -2.83 21.75 1.71
N PRO A 233 -1.91 22.46 2.40
CA PRO A 233 -2.03 22.67 3.84
C PRO A 233 -3.30 23.44 4.24
N ALA A 234 -3.73 24.42 3.44
CA ALA A 234 -4.85 25.29 3.77
C ALA A 234 -6.17 24.54 4.11
N ASP A 235 -6.43 23.42 3.45
CA ASP A 235 -7.61 22.57 3.65
C ASP A 235 -7.25 21.15 4.03
N SER A 236 -5.96 20.90 4.29
CA SER A 236 -5.40 19.58 4.61
C SER A 236 -5.80 18.48 3.61
N SER A 237 -5.86 18.81 2.32
CA SER A 237 -6.24 17.88 1.26
C SER A 237 -5.05 17.40 0.45
N VAL A 238 -5.16 16.17 -0.05
CA VAL A 238 -4.25 15.57 -1.01
C VAL A 238 -5.01 15.41 -2.33
N GLU A 239 -4.60 16.17 -3.33
CA GLU A 239 -5.07 16.02 -4.70
C GLU A 239 -4.13 15.08 -5.43
N THR A 240 -4.68 14.03 -6.06
CA THR A 240 -3.91 13.06 -6.83
C THR A 240 -4.42 13.01 -8.26
N THR A 241 -3.52 13.21 -9.23
CA THR A 241 -3.82 13.15 -10.65
C THR A 241 -3.30 11.85 -11.24
N PHE A 242 -4.18 11.08 -11.86
CA PHE A 242 -3.88 9.87 -12.62
C PHE A 242 -3.98 10.19 -14.11
N ALA A 243 -2.88 10.01 -14.86
CA ALA A 243 -2.85 10.32 -16.28
C ALA A 243 -2.44 9.11 -17.12
N PHE A 244 -3.13 8.94 -18.25
CA PHE A 244 -2.89 7.89 -19.25
C PHE A 244 -2.25 8.50 -20.50
N LYS A 245 -1.08 8.00 -20.88
CA LYS A 245 -0.46 8.30 -22.16
C LYS A 245 -0.91 7.24 -23.16
N THR A 246 -1.59 7.67 -24.22
CA THR A 246 -2.10 6.77 -25.26
C THR A 246 -1.41 6.97 -26.59
N LYS A 247 -1.35 5.89 -27.39
CA LYS A 247 -1.00 5.89 -28.81
C LYS A 247 -2.20 5.42 -29.59
N THR A 248 -2.76 6.29 -30.43
CA THR A 248 -3.90 5.96 -31.31
C THR A 248 -3.37 5.44 -32.62
N TYR A 249 -3.85 4.27 -33.06
CA TYR A 249 -3.48 3.60 -34.30
C TYR A 249 -4.51 3.84 -35.42
N GLU A 250 -5.79 3.95 -35.07
CA GLU A 250 -6.88 4.28 -35.96
C GLU A 250 -7.77 5.36 -35.34
N GLY A 251 -8.71 5.90 -36.12
CA GLY A 251 -9.70 6.86 -35.66
C GLY A 251 -10.47 6.35 -34.44
N GLY A 252 -10.96 7.29 -33.63
CA GLY A 252 -11.70 6.97 -32.40
C GLY A 252 -11.58 8.08 -31.36
N ALA A 253 -11.99 7.80 -30.15
CA ALA A 253 -11.92 8.74 -29.04
C ALA A 253 -10.47 8.89 -28.54
N LYS A 254 -10.13 10.10 -28.07
CA LYS A 254 -8.87 10.35 -27.37
C LYS A 254 -8.94 9.81 -25.94
N GLY A 255 -7.84 9.23 -25.45
CA GLY A 255 -7.76 8.67 -24.10
C GLY A 255 -8.16 7.19 -24.07
N THR A 256 -8.66 6.73 -22.94
CA THR A 256 -9.05 5.33 -22.72
C THR A 256 -10.29 5.24 -21.82
N LEU A 257 -10.86 4.05 -21.68
CA LEU A 257 -11.80 3.72 -20.60
C LEU A 257 -11.00 3.21 -19.41
N PHE A 258 -11.43 3.60 -18.20
CA PHE A 258 -10.81 3.18 -16.95
C PHE A 258 -11.86 2.95 -15.86
N ALA A 259 -11.69 1.89 -15.09
CA ALA A 259 -12.59 1.52 -14.00
C ALA A 259 -11.96 1.88 -12.66
N LEU A 260 -12.62 2.75 -11.89
CA LEU A 260 -12.16 3.24 -10.61
C LEU A 260 -12.63 2.33 -9.48
N TYR A 261 -11.72 2.06 -8.53
CA TYR A 261 -12.05 1.41 -7.28
C TYR A 261 -12.89 2.30 -6.34
N PRO A 262 -13.56 1.72 -5.31
CA PRO A 262 -14.36 2.49 -4.35
C PRO A 262 -13.66 3.70 -3.73
N HIS A 263 -12.42 3.55 -3.25
CA HIS A 263 -11.68 4.67 -2.65
C HIS A 263 -11.41 5.82 -3.65
N GLN A 264 -11.37 5.53 -4.95
CA GLN A 264 -11.16 6.53 -6.00
C GLN A 264 -12.47 7.19 -6.42
N TRP A 265 -13.53 6.39 -6.73
CA TRP A 265 -14.75 6.99 -7.24
C TRP A 265 -15.57 7.74 -6.18
N ILE A 266 -15.33 7.49 -4.87
CA ILE A 266 -15.88 8.32 -3.78
C ILE A 266 -15.18 9.68 -3.71
N ALA A 267 -13.92 9.75 -4.09
CA ALA A 267 -13.04 10.92 -3.92
C ALA A 267 -12.82 11.71 -5.23
N THR A 268 -13.57 11.43 -6.30
CA THR A 268 -13.39 12.10 -7.59
C THR A 268 -14.63 12.89 -8.00
N GLU A 269 -14.40 14.04 -8.62
CA GLU A 269 -15.41 14.85 -9.34
C GLU A 269 -15.51 14.47 -10.83
N HIS A 270 -14.70 13.48 -11.28
CA HIS A 270 -14.71 13.04 -12.67
C HIS A 270 -16.07 12.41 -13.02
N LYS A 271 -16.65 12.83 -14.15
CA LYS A 271 -17.92 12.28 -14.62
C LYS A 271 -17.78 10.79 -14.96
N LEU A 272 -18.45 9.95 -14.22
CA LEU A 272 -18.46 8.50 -14.41
C LEU A 272 -19.64 8.07 -15.27
N LEU A 273 -19.46 6.94 -15.97
CA LEU A 273 -20.49 6.32 -16.78
C LEU A 273 -21.43 5.48 -15.91
N ASP A 274 -22.65 5.25 -16.39
CA ASP A 274 -23.66 4.44 -15.70
C ASP A 274 -23.47 2.93 -15.96
N ILE A 275 -22.23 2.49 -16.10
CA ILE A 275 -21.78 1.11 -16.25
C ILE A 275 -20.51 0.89 -15.44
N GLY A 276 -20.25 -0.36 -15.05
CA GLY A 276 -19.08 -0.70 -14.24
C GLY A 276 -18.88 -2.19 -14.09
N TYR A 277 -18.08 -2.58 -13.14
CA TYR A 277 -17.69 -3.97 -12.91
C TYR A 277 -17.81 -4.33 -11.42
N ALA A 278 -18.04 -5.61 -11.14
CA ALA A 278 -17.85 -6.14 -9.81
C ALA A 278 -16.38 -6.49 -9.57
N SER A 279 -15.92 -6.35 -8.34
CA SER A 279 -14.61 -6.83 -7.89
C SER A 279 -14.67 -7.29 -6.43
N VAL A 280 -13.65 -8.02 -5.98
CA VAL A 280 -13.52 -8.43 -4.56
C VAL A 280 -13.41 -7.24 -3.59
N ARG A 281 -13.16 -6.03 -4.13
CA ARG A 281 -13.06 -4.77 -3.38
C ARG A 281 -14.34 -3.94 -3.42
N GLY A 282 -15.42 -4.50 -3.97
CA GLY A 282 -16.67 -3.79 -4.20
C GLY A 282 -16.85 -3.36 -5.67
N PRO A 283 -17.88 -2.55 -5.96
CA PRO A 283 -18.20 -2.13 -7.32
C PRO A 283 -17.17 -1.14 -7.87
N MET A 284 -16.72 -1.38 -9.09
CA MET A 284 -15.91 -0.43 -9.85
C MET A 284 -16.81 0.38 -10.79
N LYS A 285 -16.55 1.68 -10.93
CA LYS A 285 -17.28 2.57 -11.83
C LYS A 285 -16.41 2.97 -13.01
N LEU A 286 -16.99 2.97 -14.21
CA LEU A 286 -16.26 3.28 -15.43
C LEU A 286 -16.20 4.78 -15.67
N GLY A 287 -15.02 5.27 -16.04
CA GLY A 287 -14.78 6.61 -16.55
C GLY A 287 -14.10 6.56 -17.90
N SER A 288 -13.96 7.70 -18.57
CA SER A 288 -13.28 7.83 -19.84
C SER A 288 -12.44 9.09 -19.94
N GLY A 289 -11.39 9.06 -20.74
CA GLY A 289 -10.52 10.20 -20.98
C GLY A 289 -9.03 9.87 -20.82
N SER A 290 -8.22 10.91 -20.74
CA SER A 290 -6.76 10.79 -20.58
C SER A 290 -6.27 11.00 -19.16
N ARG A 291 -7.15 11.39 -18.22
CA ARG A 291 -6.84 11.60 -16.79
C ARG A 291 -8.09 11.64 -15.94
N PHE A 292 -7.91 11.41 -14.66
CA PHE A 292 -8.85 11.76 -13.60
C PHE A 292 -8.09 12.23 -12.36
N THR A 293 -8.79 12.91 -11.43
CA THR A 293 -8.22 13.36 -10.16
C THR A 293 -9.05 12.85 -9.00
N THR A 294 -8.39 12.63 -7.87
CA THR A 294 -9.05 12.38 -6.58
C THR A 294 -8.62 13.46 -5.58
N SER A 295 -9.51 13.80 -4.64
CA SER A 295 -9.18 14.69 -3.52
C SER A 295 -9.56 14.02 -2.22
N MET A 296 -8.59 13.82 -1.33
CA MET A 296 -8.76 13.14 -0.05
C MET A 296 -8.23 14.00 1.08
N ARG A 297 -8.91 13.96 2.23
CA ARG A 297 -8.47 14.71 3.41
C ARG A 297 -7.41 13.97 4.20
N PHE A 298 -6.32 14.65 4.53
CA PHE A 298 -5.31 14.19 5.47
C PHE A 298 -5.74 14.54 6.90
N PRO A 299 -5.86 13.57 7.82
CA PRO A 299 -6.38 13.83 9.18
C PRO A 299 -5.35 14.42 10.14
N GLY A 300 -4.10 14.58 9.72
CA GLY A 300 -2.98 14.92 10.59
C GLY A 300 -2.33 13.71 11.25
N VAL A 301 -1.10 13.88 11.73
CA VAL A 301 -0.39 12.93 12.58
C VAL A 301 0.33 13.68 13.69
N LEU A 302 0.49 13.06 14.85
CA LEU A 302 1.25 13.65 15.94
C LEU A 302 2.56 12.85 16.15
N PRO A 303 3.69 13.47 16.53
CA PRO A 303 4.88 12.74 16.93
C PRO A 303 4.67 11.97 18.25
N ALA A 304 3.87 12.51 19.15
CA ALA A 304 3.39 11.90 20.40
C ALA A 304 2.09 12.58 20.85
N LEU A 305 1.32 11.96 21.72
CA LEU A 305 0.28 12.66 22.47
C LEU A 305 0.93 13.66 23.42
N GLY A 306 0.27 14.81 23.65
CA GLY A 306 0.72 15.82 24.60
C GLY A 306 0.53 15.38 26.06
N ASP A 307 0.94 16.24 26.99
CA ASP A 307 0.75 16.02 28.43
C ASP A 307 -0.61 16.57 28.88
N ASN A 308 -1.69 15.95 28.40
CA ASN A 308 -3.07 16.36 28.68
C ASN A 308 -3.82 15.37 29.59
N GLY A 309 -3.17 14.27 29.96
CA GLY A 309 -3.85 13.13 30.55
C GLY A 309 -4.34 13.33 31.98
N ALA A 310 -5.48 12.71 32.29
CA ALA A 310 -6.00 12.53 33.65
C ALA A 310 -5.37 11.32 34.35
N TYR A 311 -4.07 11.14 34.21
CA TYR A 311 -3.34 10.03 34.79
C TYR A 311 -2.54 10.46 36.02
N ASP A 312 -2.35 9.54 36.96
CA ASP A 312 -1.42 9.72 38.08
C ASP A 312 0.02 9.78 37.52
N ARG A 313 0.65 10.97 37.63
CA ARG A 313 2.02 11.21 37.14
C ARG A 313 3.05 10.35 37.85
N LYS A 314 2.88 10.06 39.14
CA LYS A 314 3.79 9.19 39.94
C LYS A 314 3.72 7.75 39.41
N ARG A 315 2.51 7.27 39.15
CA ARG A 315 2.28 5.94 38.60
C ARG A 315 2.87 5.82 37.19
N LEU A 316 2.65 6.84 36.32
CA LEU A 316 3.23 6.88 34.97
C LEU A 316 4.77 6.89 35.04
N ALA A 317 5.35 7.72 35.94
CA ALA A 317 6.79 7.78 36.17
C ALA A 317 7.35 6.41 36.62
N GLY A 318 6.65 5.71 37.49
CA GLY A 318 7.02 4.35 37.92
C GLY A 318 7.04 3.34 36.76
N TYR A 319 6.03 3.36 35.86
CA TYR A 319 6.00 2.51 34.67
C TYR A 319 7.12 2.83 33.68
N LEU A 320 7.43 4.11 33.53
CA LEU A 320 8.52 4.54 32.64
C LEU A 320 9.88 4.09 33.21
N THR A 321 10.13 4.30 34.48
CA THR A 321 11.36 3.85 35.17
C THR A 321 11.51 2.33 35.09
N GLU A 322 10.44 1.57 35.33
CA GLU A 322 10.45 0.11 35.17
C GLU A 322 10.84 -0.31 33.73
N ALA A 323 10.27 0.33 32.71
CA ALA A 323 10.56 0.02 31.33
C ALA A 323 11.99 0.41 30.91
N ALA A 324 12.48 1.56 31.38
CA ALA A 324 13.80 2.09 31.05
C ALA A 324 14.95 1.40 31.82
N SER A 325 14.68 0.83 32.99
CA SER A 325 15.71 0.15 33.82
C SER A 325 16.07 -1.26 33.31
N ARG A 326 15.24 -1.84 32.41
CA ARG A 326 15.49 -3.17 31.86
C ARG A 326 16.27 -3.06 30.54
N PRO A 327 17.23 -3.97 30.30
CA PRO A 327 17.87 -4.05 28.99
C PRO A 327 16.84 -4.29 27.89
N PHE A 328 16.85 -3.43 26.88
CA PHE A 328 15.99 -3.65 25.71
C PHE A 328 16.46 -4.86 24.92
N LYS A 329 15.50 -5.65 24.43
CA LYS A 329 15.80 -6.83 23.63
C LYS A 329 16.64 -6.44 22.41
N LYS A 330 17.73 -7.15 22.17
CA LYS A 330 18.48 -7.07 20.93
C LYS A 330 18.06 -8.25 20.05
N ALA A 331 17.41 -7.94 18.93
CA ALA A 331 17.06 -8.94 17.93
C ALA A 331 18.00 -8.81 16.73
N PRO A 332 18.37 -9.93 16.08
CA PRO A 332 19.38 -9.90 15.02
C PRO A 332 18.84 -9.35 13.68
N ASP A 333 17.54 -9.21 13.54
CA ASP A 333 16.88 -8.82 12.30
C ASP A 333 16.18 -7.45 12.40
N THR A 334 15.90 -6.86 11.24
CA THR A 334 15.33 -5.52 11.13
C THR A 334 13.88 -5.42 11.59
N TYR A 335 13.12 -6.52 11.65
CA TYR A 335 11.73 -6.49 12.10
C TYR A 335 11.64 -6.40 13.63
N TRP A 336 12.24 -7.38 14.33
CA TRP A 336 12.15 -7.44 15.77
C TRP A 336 12.96 -6.36 16.48
N ASP A 337 14.16 -6.01 15.94
CA ASP A 337 14.90 -4.86 16.47
C ASP A 337 14.19 -3.54 16.14
N GLY A 338 13.57 -3.44 14.97
CA GLY A 338 12.69 -2.34 14.58
C GLY A 338 11.55 -2.12 15.58
N LYS A 339 10.85 -3.18 16.01
CA LYS A 339 9.82 -3.07 17.06
C LYS A 339 10.39 -2.53 18.37
N THR A 340 11.58 -2.96 18.74
CA THR A 340 12.27 -2.42 19.94
C THR A 340 12.61 -0.94 19.78
N LEU A 341 13.10 -0.51 18.59
CA LEU A 341 13.31 0.90 18.28
C LEU A 341 12.02 1.73 18.43
N GLY A 342 10.89 1.21 17.93
CA GLY A 342 9.57 1.82 18.08
C GLY A 342 9.12 1.98 19.54
N GLN A 343 9.37 0.96 20.37
CA GLN A 343 9.08 1.03 21.83
C GLN A 343 9.92 2.12 22.50
N ILE A 344 11.23 2.16 22.25
CA ILE A 344 12.12 3.18 22.83
C ILE A 344 11.68 4.59 22.38
N ALA A 345 11.43 4.78 21.09
CA ALA A 345 11.00 6.05 20.52
C ALA A 345 9.69 6.57 21.16
N SER A 346 8.73 5.69 21.47
CA SER A 346 7.46 6.09 22.10
C SER A 346 7.60 6.55 23.56
N MET A 347 8.65 6.13 24.26
CA MET A 347 8.87 6.50 25.67
C MET A 347 9.60 7.83 25.84
N ILE A 348 10.38 8.28 24.85
CA ILE A 348 11.16 9.52 24.95
C ILE A 348 10.28 10.75 25.21
N PRO A 349 9.19 11.01 24.46
CA PRO A 349 8.30 12.13 24.73
C PRO A 349 7.62 12.06 26.10
N ILE A 350 7.32 10.85 26.59
CA ILE A 350 6.74 10.65 27.93
C ILE A 350 7.73 11.06 29.01
N ALA A 351 9.02 10.67 28.87
CA ALA A 351 10.07 11.07 29.78
C ALA A 351 10.27 12.61 29.83
N GLU A 352 10.21 13.26 28.66
CA GLU A 352 10.27 14.72 28.54
C GLU A 352 9.10 15.40 29.27
N GLN A 353 7.88 14.92 29.06
CA GLN A 353 6.66 15.46 29.68
C GLN A 353 6.64 15.29 31.20
N LEU A 354 7.26 14.21 31.69
CA LEU A 354 7.43 13.96 33.14
C LEU A 354 8.62 14.72 33.74
N ALA A 355 9.37 15.51 32.96
CA ALA A 355 10.60 16.17 33.33
C ALA A 355 11.71 15.20 33.84
N GLN A 356 11.69 13.96 33.40
CA GLN A 356 12.72 12.95 33.67
C GLN A 356 13.87 13.07 32.65
N ALA A 357 14.66 14.13 32.77
CA ALA A 357 15.70 14.49 31.80
C ALA A 357 16.75 13.39 31.62
N GLU A 358 17.18 12.73 32.69
CA GLU A 358 18.15 11.64 32.66
C GLU A 358 17.59 10.40 31.90
N THR A 359 16.34 10.02 32.19
CA THR A 359 15.66 8.92 31.51
C THR A 359 15.51 9.23 30.01
N ALA A 360 15.09 10.44 29.66
CA ALA A 360 14.98 10.87 28.28
C ALA A 360 16.32 10.83 27.53
N ALA A 361 17.38 11.27 28.19
CA ALA A 361 18.74 11.24 27.64
C ALA A 361 19.25 9.80 27.46
N ALA A 362 19.03 8.92 28.42
CA ALA A 362 19.39 7.50 28.34
C ALA A 362 18.66 6.79 27.21
N LEU A 363 17.34 6.97 27.08
CA LEU A 363 16.54 6.40 25.98
C LEU A 363 17.00 6.91 24.62
N ARG A 364 17.30 8.21 24.48
CA ARG A 364 17.86 8.76 23.22
C ARG A 364 19.23 8.18 22.90
N LYS A 365 20.09 8.02 23.89
CA LYS A 365 21.43 7.42 23.70
C LYS A 365 21.29 5.98 23.19
N GLU A 366 20.43 5.19 23.81
CA GLU A 366 20.16 3.81 23.39
C GLU A 366 19.60 3.77 21.95
N LEU A 367 18.60 4.62 21.63
CA LEU A 367 18.00 4.69 20.31
C LEU A 367 19.01 5.07 19.24
N LYS A 368 19.84 6.10 19.48
CA LYS A 368 20.93 6.50 18.59
C LYS A 368 21.94 5.37 18.41
N SER A 369 22.41 4.78 19.48
CA SER A 369 23.43 3.70 19.44
C SER A 369 22.97 2.54 18.56
N ARG A 370 21.69 2.15 18.65
CA ARG A 370 21.14 1.08 17.82
C ARG A 370 21.03 1.47 16.36
N LEU A 371 20.49 2.65 16.06
CA LEU A 371 20.39 3.15 14.69
C LEU A 371 21.78 3.32 14.06
N GLU A 372 22.72 3.90 14.76
CA GLU A 372 24.10 4.09 14.30
C GLU A 372 24.81 2.76 14.07
N ASN A 373 24.56 1.76 14.94
CA ASN A 373 25.06 0.41 14.71
C ASN A 373 24.51 -0.16 13.39
N TRP A 374 23.19 -0.12 13.16
CA TRP A 374 22.60 -0.58 11.90
C TRP A 374 23.10 0.18 10.67
N PHE A 375 23.37 1.47 10.81
CA PHE A 375 23.82 2.35 9.73
C PHE A 375 25.32 2.31 9.48
N THR A 376 26.06 1.51 10.23
CA THR A 376 27.51 1.32 10.04
C THR A 376 27.77 0.01 9.32
N PRO A 377 28.45 0.02 8.17
CA PRO A 377 28.80 -1.20 7.45
C PRO A 377 29.83 -2.03 8.22
N PRO A 378 29.99 -3.33 7.92
CA PRO A 378 31.03 -4.13 8.53
C PRO A 378 32.41 -3.63 8.13
N GLY A 379 33.25 -3.34 9.15
CA GLY A 379 34.69 -3.04 8.99
C GLY A 379 35.49 -4.33 9.10
N GLY A 380 35.82 -4.97 7.98
CA GLY A 380 36.46 -6.28 7.99
C GLY A 380 35.52 -7.43 8.42
N SER A 381 36.07 -8.54 8.92
CA SER A 381 35.31 -9.77 9.22
C SER A 381 34.58 -9.80 10.57
N ALA A 382 34.68 -8.77 11.39
CA ALA A 382 34.22 -8.81 12.78
C ALA A 382 32.70 -8.64 12.97
N LYS A 383 32.03 -7.83 12.13
CA LYS A 383 30.59 -7.52 12.27
C LYS A 383 29.75 -8.51 11.49
N LYS A 384 28.99 -9.37 12.20
CA LYS A 384 28.22 -10.47 11.61
C LYS A 384 26.76 -10.14 11.33
N ASP A 385 26.19 -9.09 11.95
CA ASP A 385 24.80 -8.67 11.85
C ASP A 385 24.65 -7.16 12.12
N HIS A 386 23.41 -6.63 12.08
CA HIS A 386 23.10 -5.23 12.32
C HIS A 386 23.77 -4.27 11.34
N TYR A 387 23.70 -4.57 10.04
CA TYR A 387 24.12 -3.67 8.95
C TYR A 387 23.26 -3.88 7.72
N PHE A 388 23.37 -2.99 6.76
CA PHE A 388 22.66 -3.07 5.49
C PHE A 388 23.60 -3.51 4.36
N TYR A 389 23.07 -4.41 3.50
CA TYR A 389 23.61 -4.79 2.20
C TYR A 389 22.74 -4.15 1.12
N TYR A 390 23.36 -3.57 0.09
CA TYR A 390 22.64 -3.06 -1.08
C TYR A 390 22.79 -4.02 -2.25
N ASP A 391 21.67 -4.65 -2.66
CA ASP A 391 21.63 -5.48 -3.86
C ASP A 391 21.55 -4.59 -5.10
N LYS A 392 22.67 -4.53 -5.85
CA LYS A 392 22.78 -3.69 -7.06
C LYS A 392 21.85 -4.15 -8.18
N LEU A 393 21.52 -5.43 -8.27
CA LEU A 393 20.67 -5.96 -9.33
C LEU A 393 19.23 -5.53 -9.15
N TRP A 394 18.67 -5.75 -7.95
CA TRP A 394 17.28 -5.45 -7.61
C TRP A 394 17.09 -4.02 -7.09
N GLY A 395 18.18 -3.30 -6.82
CA GLY A 395 18.12 -1.95 -6.26
C GLY A 395 17.44 -1.94 -4.89
N ALA A 396 17.88 -2.80 -3.97
CA ALA A 396 17.24 -2.98 -2.67
C ALA A 396 18.23 -2.91 -1.52
N MET A 397 17.85 -2.23 -0.44
CA MET A 397 18.52 -2.32 0.85
C MET A 397 18.04 -3.57 1.59
N ILE A 398 18.94 -4.38 2.10
CA ILE A 398 18.65 -5.63 2.79
C ILE A 398 19.37 -5.65 4.13
N GLY A 399 18.62 -5.81 5.21
CA GLY A 399 19.19 -5.89 6.56
C GLY A 399 19.81 -7.26 6.85
N GLN A 400 20.99 -7.27 7.45
CA GLN A 400 21.65 -8.49 7.92
C GLN A 400 21.44 -8.59 9.45
N ARG A 401 20.75 -9.60 9.95
CA ARG A 401 20.21 -10.82 9.28
C ARG A 401 18.79 -10.56 8.73
N PRO A 402 18.45 -11.23 7.63
CA PRO A 402 17.08 -11.13 7.10
C PRO A 402 16.10 -12.00 7.89
N SER A 403 14.84 -11.58 7.92
CA SER A 403 13.68 -12.33 8.41
C SER A 403 12.50 -12.20 7.46
N TYR A 404 11.50 -13.05 7.55
CA TYR A 404 10.24 -13.01 6.79
C TYR A 404 10.39 -12.85 5.26
N GLY A 405 11.49 -13.35 4.69
CA GLY A 405 11.75 -13.26 3.26
C GLY A 405 12.29 -11.90 2.78
N SER A 406 12.66 -11.00 3.70
CA SER A 406 13.15 -9.65 3.36
C SER A 406 14.41 -9.62 2.47
N ALA A 407 15.19 -10.70 2.42
CA ALA A 407 16.28 -10.85 1.46
C ALA A 407 15.87 -11.68 0.22
N ALA A 408 15.49 -12.93 0.41
CA ALA A 408 15.29 -13.87 -0.70
C ALA A 408 14.15 -13.49 -1.65
N THR A 409 13.14 -12.80 -1.15
CA THR A 409 11.94 -12.41 -1.89
C THR A 409 11.63 -10.90 -1.79
N LEU A 410 12.45 -10.12 -1.09
CA LEU A 410 12.30 -8.67 -0.87
C LEU A 410 10.94 -8.31 -0.24
N ASN A 411 10.46 -9.17 0.68
CA ASN A 411 9.19 -8.97 1.36
C ASN A 411 9.30 -7.92 2.47
N ASP A 412 8.21 -7.24 2.77
CA ASP A 412 7.94 -6.53 4.03
C ASP A 412 8.86 -5.35 4.35
N HIS A 413 9.60 -4.83 3.37
CA HIS A 413 10.58 -3.77 3.61
C HIS A 413 9.97 -2.55 4.30
N HIS A 414 8.75 -2.14 3.93
CA HIS A 414 8.07 -1.00 4.56
C HIS A 414 7.64 -1.30 6.00
N PHE A 415 7.32 -2.56 6.36
CA PHE A 415 7.07 -2.95 7.75
C PHE A 415 8.35 -2.88 8.57
N HIS A 416 9.46 -3.41 8.06
CA HIS A 416 10.76 -3.42 8.73
C HIS A 416 11.33 -2.00 8.86
N TYR A 417 11.50 -1.30 7.74
CA TYR A 417 12.20 -0.01 7.72
C TYR A 417 11.33 1.14 8.21
N GLY A 418 10.02 0.97 8.22
CA GLY A 418 9.10 1.91 8.82
C GLY A 418 9.41 2.19 10.30
N TYR A 419 9.78 1.17 11.05
CA TYR A 419 10.22 1.32 12.45
C TYR A 419 11.50 2.13 12.57
N PHE A 420 12.49 1.89 11.70
CA PHE A 420 13.75 2.64 11.67
C PHE A 420 13.52 4.11 11.33
N ILE A 421 12.72 4.38 10.30
CA ILE A 421 12.40 5.73 9.85
C ILE A 421 11.65 6.48 10.95
N ARG A 422 10.66 5.84 11.60
CA ARG A 422 9.89 6.43 12.70
C ARG A 422 10.79 6.73 13.92
N ALA A 423 11.68 5.81 14.28
CA ALA A 423 12.64 5.99 15.35
C ALA A 423 13.65 7.12 15.05
N ALA A 424 14.15 7.16 13.81
CA ALA A 424 15.03 8.25 13.35
C ALA A 424 14.32 9.61 13.36
N ALA A 425 13.04 9.66 13.03
CA ALA A 425 12.24 10.89 13.10
C ALA A 425 12.12 11.41 14.56
N GLU A 426 12.05 10.52 15.55
CA GLU A 426 12.06 10.92 16.96
C GLU A 426 13.41 11.54 17.37
N ILE A 427 14.53 10.98 16.90
CA ILE A 427 15.84 11.62 17.11
C ILE A 427 15.90 12.97 16.40
N ALA A 428 15.48 13.04 15.14
CA ALA A 428 15.49 14.27 14.33
C ALA A 428 14.63 15.39 14.94
N ARG A 429 13.60 15.04 15.72
CA ARG A 429 12.76 16.01 16.44
C ARG A 429 13.58 16.93 17.34
N THR A 430 14.59 16.39 18.01
CA THR A 430 15.43 17.12 18.99
C THR A 430 16.88 17.30 18.56
N ASP A 431 17.41 16.48 17.65
CA ASP A 431 18.81 16.53 17.19
C ASP A 431 18.91 16.64 15.66
N LYS A 432 18.89 17.87 15.18
CA LYS A 432 19.00 18.18 13.76
C LYS A 432 20.39 17.86 13.18
N ALA A 433 21.42 17.96 14.01
CA ALA A 433 22.79 17.65 13.60
C ALA A 433 22.95 16.15 13.30
N TRP A 434 22.36 15.28 14.12
CA TRP A 434 22.32 13.84 13.86
C TRP A 434 21.56 13.50 12.58
N ALA A 435 20.48 14.23 12.30
CA ALA A 435 19.59 14.00 11.17
C ALA A 435 20.12 14.61 9.84
N ALA A 436 21.21 15.36 9.86
CA ALA A 436 21.80 15.92 8.65
C ALA A 436 22.30 14.83 7.69
N ASP A 437 22.26 15.10 6.38
CA ASP A 437 22.75 14.16 5.35
C ASP A 437 24.24 13.83 5.51
N SER A 438 25.04 14.79 6.01
CA SER A 438 26.46 14.62 6.35
C SER A 438 26.69 13.78 7.61
N ALA A 439 25.65 13.53 8.39
CA ALA A 439 25.68 12.64 9.56
C ALA A 439 24.94 11.31 9.25
N TRP A 440 23.80 11.04 9.87
CA TRP A 440 23.09 9.76 9.72
C TRP A 440 21.84 9.86 8.84
N GLY A 441 21.40 11.08 8.51
CA GLY A 441 20.19 11.33 7.70
C GLY A 441 20.25 10.70 6.31
N GLY A 442 21.42 10.64 5.70
CA GLY A 442 21.61 9.99 4.41
C GLY A 442 21.22 8.51 4.41
N MET A 443 21.49 7.77 5.49
CA MET A 443 21.06 6.37 5.63
C MET A 443 19.53 6.23 5.78
N VAL A 444 18.90 7.12 6.55
CA VAL A 444 17.43 7.15 6.69
C VAL A 444 16.77 7.40 5.33
N LYS A 445 17.29 8.35 4.55
CA LYS A 445 16.81 8.63 3.18
C LYS A 445 16.96 7.41 2.25
N LEU A 446 18.02 6.59 2.40
CA LEU A 446 18.16 5.35 1.63
C LEU A 446 17.04 4.35 1.97
N LEU A 447 16.67 4.19 3.25
CA LEU A 447 15.55 3.32 3.64
C LEU A 447 14.22 3.85 3.11
N ILE A 448 13.99 5.18 3.15
CA ILE A 448 12.79 5.79 2.55
C ILE A 448 12.76 5.54 1.04
N ARG A 449 13.87 5.72 0.34
CA ARG A 449 13.97 5.47 -1.11
C ARG A 449 13.74 4.02 -1.47
N ASP A 450 14.18 3.09 -0.62
CA ASP A 450 13.94 1.67 -0.84
C ASP A 450 12.44 1.31 -0.79
N ILE A 451 11.70 1.84 0.17
CA ILE A 451 10.28 1.49 0.34
C ILE A 451 9.32 2.34 -0.50
N ALA A 452 9.63 3.61 -0.73
CA ALA A 452 8.71 4.56 -1.35
C ALA A 452 9.40 5.72 -2.07
N GLY A 453 10.58 5.52 -2.66
CA GLY A 453 11.26 6.58 -3.42
C GLY A 453 10.36 7.19 -4.50
N ALA A 454 10.21 8.53 -4.53
CA ALA A 454 9.33 9.23 -5.45
C ALA A 454 10.03 9.77 -6.71
N ASP A 455 11.37 9.89 -6.68
CA ASP A 455 12.15 10.45 -7.78
C ASP A 455 12.14 9.51 -9.00
N ARG A 456 11.59 10.00 -10.11
CA ARG A 456 11.56 9.28 -11.39
C ARG A 456 12.95 9.09 -12.04
N LYS A 457 13.95 9.85 -11.59
CA LYS A 457 15.32 9.78 -12.08
C LYS A 457 16.23 8.94 -11.19
N ASP A 458 15.67 8.33 -10.14
CA ASP A 458 16.44 7.47 -9.24
C ASP A 458 16.99 6.25 -9.98
N THR A 459 18.32 6.13 -10.05
CA THR A 459 19.00 5.00 -10.70
C THR A 459 19.31 3.85 -9.73
N LYS A 460 19.16 4.08 -8.42
CA LYS A 460 19.46 3.09 -7.38
C LYS A 460 18.24 2.30 -6.93
N PHE A 461 17.06 2.93 -6.87
CA PHE A 461 15.84 2.31 -6.37
C PHE A 461 14.70 2.44 -7.39
N PRO A 462 13.77 1.46 -7.45
CA PRO A 462 12.54 1.65 -8.21
C PRO A 462 11.64 2.66 -7.51
N ARG A 463 10.82 3.36 -8.29
CA ARG A 463 9.87 4.34 -7.76
C ARG A 463 8.74 3.63 -6.99
N LEU A 464 8.38 4.16 -5.80
CA LEU A 464 7.26 3.69 -4.96
C LEU A 464 7.24 2.16 -4.75
N ARG A 465 8.41 1.52 -4.54
CA ARG A 465 8.55 0.06 -4.48
C ARG A 465 7.40 -0.68 -3.81
N CYS A 466 7.00 -0.27 -2.62
CA CYS A 466 6.01 -0.99 -1.84
C CYS A 466 4.59 -0.46 -2.04
N PHE A 467 4.39 0.67 -2.70
CA PHE A 467 3.11 1.35 -2.79
C PHE A 467 2.54 1.33 -4.21
N ASP A 468 1.35 0.79 -4.35
CA ASP A 468 0.58 0.77 -5.59
C ASP A 468 -0.38 1.96 -5.64
N PRO A 469 -0.10 2.97 -6.47
CA PRO A 469 -0.88 4.20 -6.48
C PRO A 469 -2.33 4.01 -6.95
N TYR A 470 -2.61 3.01 -7.80
CA TYR A 470 -3.96 2.77 -8.30
C TYR A 470 -4.79 1.92 -7.33
N ALA A 471 -4.20 0.89 -6.73
CA ALA A 471 -4.83 0.14 -5.64
C ALA A 471 -5.01 1.00 -4.38
N GLY A 472 -4.20 2.05 -4.24
CA GLY A 472 -4.25 3.00 -3.15
C GLY A 472 -3.63 2.49 -1.84
N HIS A 473 -2.86 1.41 -1.89
CA HIS A 473 -2.22 0.82 -0.71
C HIS A 473 -0.92 0.09 -1.07
N SER A 474 -0.13 -0.23 -0.07
CA SER A 474 1.09 -0.99 -0.22
C SER A 474 0.83 -2.50 -0.35
N TRP A 475 1.83 -3.21 -0.88
CA TRP A 475 1.90 -4.66 -0.96
C TRP A 475 3.06 -5.20 -0.12
N ALA A 476 2.93 -6.42 0.38
CA ALA A 476 3.92 -7.06 1.26
C ALA A 476 4.95 -7.91 0.50
N SER A 477 4.51 -8.71 -0.48
CA SER A 477 5.39 -9.66 -1.17
C SER A 477 6.19 -9.02 -2.30
N GLY A 478 7.51 -9.10 -2.23
CA GLY A 478 8.39 -8.55 -3.27
C GLY A 478 8.27 -9.24 -4.62
N ASN A 479 7.98 -10.54 -4.63
CA ASN A 479 7.87 -11.33 -5.86
C ASN A 479 6.43 -11.59 -6.34
N ALA A 480 5.42 -11.33 -5.52
CA ALA A 480 3.99 -11.51 -5.85
C ALA A 480 3.64 -12.90 -6.43
N LYS A 481 4.29 -13.97 -5.94
CA LYS A 481 4.15 -15.32 -6.49
C LYS A 481 3.06 -16.14 -5.81
N PHE A 482 1.81 -15.68 -5.89
CA PHE A 482 0.67 -16.34 -5.28
C PHE A 482 -0.49 -16.51 -6.24
N ALA A 483 -1.33 -17.52 -6.00
CA ALA A 483 -2.53 -17.79 -6.78
C ALA A 483 -3.57 -16.67 -6.67
N ASP A 484 -3.64 -15.99 -5.52
CA ASP A 484 -4.55 -14.88 -5.25
C ASP A 484 -3.92 -13.50 -5.53
N GLY A 485 -2.75 -13.45 -6.20
CA GLY A 485 -1.99 -12.23 -6.46
C GLY A 485 -1.18 -11.77 -5.24
N ASN A 486 -0.61 -10.57 -5.30
CA ASN A 486 0.10 -10.01 -4.15
C ASN A 486 -0.84 -9.77 -2.97
N ASN A 487 -0.29 -9.60 -1.78
CA ASN A 487 -1.04 -9.43 -0.55
C ASN A 487 -0.51 -8.29 0.33
N GLN A 488 -1.36 -7.85 1.26
CA GLN A 488 -1.02 -6.92 2.32
C GLN A 488 -1.69 -7.38 3.62
N GLU A 489 -0.87 -7.77 4.59
CA GLU A 489 -1.34 -8.21 5.90
C GLU A 489 -1.43 -7.02 6.86
N SER A 490 -0.29 -6.46 7.24
CA SER A 490 -0.18 -5.47 8.31
C SER A 490 -0.35 -4.04 7.78
N SER A 491 -1.59 -3.66 7.46
CA SER A 491 -1.89 -2.30 7.00
C SER A 491 -1.43 -1.22 8.00
N SER A 492 -1.47 -1.51 9.29
CA SER A 492 -1.05 -0.57 10.34
C SER A 492 0.47 -0.39 10.42
N GLU A 493 1.27 -1.39 10.06
CA GLU A 493 2.73 -1.22 9.96
C GLU A 493 3.12 -0.40 8.72
N ALA A 494 2.35 -0.49 7.63
CA ALA A 494 2.48 0.43 6.51
C ALA A 494 2.19 1.88 6.94
N MET A 495 1.08 2.11 7.66
CA MET A 495 0.74 3.43 8.20
C MET A 495 1.79 3.96 9.18
N ASN A 496 2.44 3.09 9.95
CA ASN A 496 3.60 3.44 10.77
C ASN A 496 4.79 3.93 9.92
N ALA A 497 5.06 3.27 8.79
CA ALA A 497 6.11 3.69 7.86
C ALA A 497 5.82 5.08 7.28
N TRP A 498 4.60 5.31 6.80
CA TRP A 498 4.21 6.60 6.23
C TRP A 498 4.21 7.71 7.29
N THR A 499 3.77 7.43 8.50
CA THR A 499 3.92 8.33 9.66
C THR A 499 5.39 8.69 9.89
N GLY A 500 6.28 7.70 9.85
CA GLY A 500 7.72 7.92 9.96
C GLY A 500 8.26 8.88 8.88
N VAL A 501 7.84 8.70 7.62
CA VAL A 501 8.24 9.56 6.50
C VAL A 501 7.73 11.00 6.68
N ILE A 502 6.46 11.18 7.10
CA ILE A 502 5.89 12.51 7.39
C ILE A 502 6.71 13.21 8.48
N LEU A 503 6.90 12.53 9.60
CA LEU A 503 7.59 13.12 10.76
C LEU A 503 9.08 13.38 10.49
N TRP A 504 9.73 12.51 9.72
CA TRP A 504 11.10 12.74 9.26
C TRP A 504 11.19 14.00 8.39
N GLY A 505 10.33 14.11 7.36
CA GLY A 505 10.29 15.28 6.51
C GLY A 505 9.96 16.57 7.27
N GLN A 506 9.04 16.51 8.23
CA GLN A 506 8.69 17.64 9.09
C GLN A 506 9.86 18.04 10.02
N ALA A 507 10.55 17.06 10.60
CA ALA A 507 11.67 17.30 11.50
C ALA A 507 12.91 17.85 10.80
N THR A 508 13.20 17.39 9.58
CA THR A 508 14.36 17.80 8.79
C THR A 508 14.10 19.02 7.90
N GLY A 509 12.85 19.46 7.77
CA GLY A 509 12.45 20.53 6.85
C GLY A 509 12.35 20.08 5.39
N ASP A 510 12.45 18.77 5.12
CA ASP A 510 12.32 18.20 3.77
C ASP A 510 10.83 18.09 3.39
N ARG A 511 10.33 19.14 2.74
CA ARG A 511 8.93 19.24 2.33
C ARG A 511 8.53 18.17 1.32
N GLN A 512 9.44 17.74 0.45
CA GLN A 512 9.15 16.72 -0.55
C GLN A 512 8.90 15.37 0.11
N LEU A 513 9.73 14.97 1.07
CA LEU A 513 9.52 13.74 1.85
C LEU A 513 8.29 13.83 2.73
N ARG A 514 8.03 14.98 3.37
CA ARG A 514 6.80 15.20 4.14
C ARG A 514 5.55 14.99 3.28
N ASP A 515 5.49 15.64 2.11
CA ASP A 515 4.33 15.59 1.22
C ASP A 515 4.16 14.22 0.57
N LEU A 516 5.27 13.52 0.29
CA LEU A 516 5.25 12.10 -0.09
C LEU A 516 4.59 11.26 1.01
N GLY A 517 5.06 11.37 2.25
CA GLY A 517 4.49 10.62 3.38
C GLY A 517 3.00 10.92 3.59
N ILE A 518 2.58 12.18 3.43
CA ILE A 518 1.16 12.60 3.52
C ILE A 518 0.34 11.96 2.40
N TYR A 519 0.84 11.93 1.17
CA TYR A 519 0.18 11.27 0.05
C TYR A 519 -0.02 9.76 0.31
N LEU A 520 1.05 9.06 0.69
CA LEU A 520 1.01 7.63 0.98
C LEU A 520 0.03 7.32 2.13
N TYR A 521 0.14 8.05 3.23
CA TYR A 521 -0.72 7.89 4.41
C TYR A 521 -2.19 8.14 4.08
N THR A 522 -2.50 9.24 3.39
CA THR A 522 -3.89 9.63 3.10
C THR A 522 -4.57 8.67 2.13
N THR A 523 -3.84 8.24 1.10
CA THR A 523 -4.36 7.32 0.09
C THR A 523 -4.55 5.92 0.66
N GLU A 524 -3.57 5.41 1.44
CA GLU A 524 -3.70 4.09 2.06
C GLU A 524 -4.77 4.07 3.16
N LEU A 525 -4.95 5.16 3.89
CA LEU A 525 -6.06 5.32 4.83
C LEU A 525 -7.44 5.16 4.15
N ALA A 526 -7.62 5.76 2.97
CA ALA A 526 -8.87 5.63 2.22
C ALA A 526 -9.11 4.17 1.78
N ALA A 527 -8.08 3.48 1.32
CA ALA A 527 -8.13 2.06 0.97
C ALA A 527 -8.39 1.17 2.19
N ILE A 528 -7.73 1.42 3.33
CA ILE A 528 -7.92 0.69 4.60
C ILE A 528 -9.38 0.80 5.05
N ASN A 529 -9.94 2.00 5.07
CA ASN A 529 -11.32 2.24 5.48
C ASN A 529 -12.34 1.50 4.58
N ALA A 530 -12.03 1.31 3.30
CA ALA A 530 -12.88 0.62 2.34
C ALA A 530 -12.68 -0.91 2.36
N TYR A 531 -11.43 -1.41 2.35
CA TYR A 531 -11.13 -2.82 2.04
C TYR A 531 -10.74 -3.67 3.24
N TRP A 532 -10.18 -3.06 4.30
CA TRP A 532 -9.86 -3.75 5.55
C TRP A 532 -10.99 -3.65 6.56
N PHE A 533 -11.63 -2.49 6.65
CA PHE A 533 -12.57 -2.18 7.72
C PHE A 533 -14.02 -2.06 7.26
N ASP A 534 -14.27 -1.69 6.00
CA ASP A 534 -15.61 -1.32 5.52
C ASP A 534 -16.36 -0.48 6.58
N VAL A 535 -15.73 0.62 6.98
CA VAL A 535 -16.17 1.43 8.13
C VAL A 535 -17.62 1.88 8.02
N GLU A 536 -18.12 2.08 6.79
CA GLU A 536 -19.47 2.52 6.47
C GLU A 536 -20.41 1.35 6.07
N GLN A 537 -19.93 0.10 6.08
CA GLN A 537 -20.68 -1.11 5.73
C GLN A 537 -21.28 -1.07 4.30
N LYS A 538 -20.49 -0.61 3.33
CA LYS A 538 -20.91 -0.43 1.93
C LYS A 538 -20.37 -1.48 0.98
N PHE A 539 -19.25 -2.13 1.31
CA PHE A 539 -18.47 -2.93 0.36
C PHE A 539 -18.40 -4.41 0.70
N PHE A 540 -18.45 -4.78 1.99
CA PHE A 540 -18.49 -6.19 2.36
C PHE A 540 -19.84 -6.80 2.03
N PRO A 541 -19.88 -7.89 1.25
CA PRO A 541 -21.14 -8.59 0.96
C PRO A 541 -21.76 -9.18 2.24
N LYS A 542 -23.08 -9.24 2.32
CA LYS A 542 -23.81 -9.73 3.51
C LYS A 542 -23.39 -11.11 4.02
N LYS A 543 -22.93 -12.01 3.13
CA LYS A 543 -22.44 -13.35 3.51
C LYS A 543 -21.09 -13.32 4.22
N TYR A 544 -20.30 -12.24 4.07
CA TYR A 544 -19.07 -12.02 4.82
C TYR A 544 -19.45 -11.44 6.18
N THR A 545 -19.30 -12.24 7.23
CA THR A 545 -19.85 -11.90 8.56
C THR A 545 -18.83 -11.29 9.50
N GLN A 546 -17.61 -11.04 9.02
CA GLN A 546 -16.53 -10.47 9.83
C GLN A 546 -16.58 -8.94 9.84
N SER A 547 -16.05 -8.34 10.90
CA SER A 547 -15.99 -6.88 11.03
C SER A 547 -14.78 -6.25 10.33
N CYS A 548 -13.82 -7.05 9.92
CA CYS A 548 -12.64 -6.63 9.17
C CYS A 548 -12.14 -7.73 8.23
N ALA A 549 -11.40 -7.36 7.20
CA ALA A 549 -10.47 -8.23 6.50
C ALA A 549 -9.06 -7.90 7.00
N ALA A 550 -8.30 -8.90 7.45
CA ALA A 550 -6.96 -8.66 7.98
C ALA A 550 -5.86 -8.91 6.96
N LEU A 551 -6.18 -9.65 5.90
CA LEU A 551 -5.27 -9.97 4.81
C LEU A 551 -5.98 -9.70 3.48
N VAL A 552 -5.54 -8.66 2.78
CA VAL A 552 -6.11 -8.24 1.49
C VAL A 552 -5.15 -8.63 0.37
N TRP A 553 -5.68 -9.37 -0.60
CA TRP A 553 -4.99 -9.88 -1.78
C TRP A 553 -5.43 -9.17 -3.05
N GLY A 554 -4.75 -9.42 -4.15
CA GLY A 554 -5.23 -9.02 -5.45
C GLY A 554 -6.62 -9.58 -5.77
N GLY A 555 -6.82 -10.88 -5.60
CA GLY A 555 -8.08 -11.58 -5.90
C GLY A 555 -8.91 -12.01 -4.69
N LYS A 556 -8.57 -11.55 -3.46
CA LYS A 556 -9.21 -12.06 -2.25
C LYS A 556 -9.16 -11.06 -1.10
N ALA A 557 -10.11 -11.14 -0.17
CA ALA A 557 -10.06 -10.52 1.14
C ALA A 557 -10.36 -11.58 2.21
N ASP A 558 -9.47 -11.70 3.21
CA ASP A 558 -9.51 -12.74 4.23
C ASP A 558 -9.64 -12.21 5.65
N TYR A 559 -10.45 -12.89 6.45
CA TYR A 559 -10.37 -12.84 7.88
C TYR A 559 -9.32 -13.88 8.35
N GLY A 560 -8.07 -13.49 8.31
CA GLY A 560 -6.94 -14.37 8.60
C GLY A 560 -5.61 -13.62 8.68
N THR A 561 -4.59 -14.31 9.09
CA THR A 561 -3.18 -13.86 9.10
C THR A 561 -2.26 -15.03 8.77
N TRP A 562 -1.04 -14.75 8.33
CA TRP A 562 -0.07 -15.75 7.92
C TRP A 562 0.38 -16.71 9.03
N PHE A 563 0.34 -16.28 10.29
CA PHE A 563 1.02 -16.97 11.39
C PHE A 563 0.08 -17.54 12.47
N SER A 564 -1.22 -17.20 12.45
CA SER A 564 -2.12 -17.59 13.53
C SER A 564 -3.60 -17.54 13.14
N GLY A 565 -4.40 -18.44 13.67
CA GLY A 565 -5.87 -18.40 13.61
C GLY A 565 -6.54 -17.70 14.79
N GLU A 566 -5.76 -17.18 15.76
CA GLU A 566 -6.30 -16.52 16.94
C GLU A 566 -6.92 -15.16 16.58
N PRO A 567 -8.15 -14.85 17.03
CA PRO A 567 -8.83 -13.60 16.71
C PRO A 567 -8.03 -12.35 17.08
N GLU A 568 -7.33 -12.35 18.21
CA GLU A 568 -6.49 -11.22 18.61
C GLU A 568 -5.32 -11.00 17.67
N HIS A 569 -4.76 -12.05 17.10
CA HIS A 569 -3.70 -11.90 16.09
C HIS A 569 -4.27 -11.35 14.78
N ILE A 570 -5.45 -11.86 14.35
CA ILE A 570 -6.13 -11.41 13.13
C ILE A 570 -6.50 -9.92 13.22
N HIS A 571 -7.10 -9.49 14.34
CA HIS A 571 -7.46 -8.09 14.52
C HIS A 571 -6.25 -7.21 14.86
N GLY A 572 -5.34 -7.70 15.69
CA GLY A 572 -4.20 -6.93 16.18
C GLY A 572 -3.15 -6.63 15.11
N ILE A 573 -2.98 -7.51 14.11
CA ILE A 573 -1.99 -7.30 13.04
C ILE A 573 -2.31 -6.06 12.18
N ILE A 574 -3.56 -5.64 12.12
CA ILE A 574 -4.01 -4.44 11.41
C ILE A 574 -4.18 -3.22 12.33
N MET A 575 -3.64 -3.31 13.56
CA MET A 575 -3.66 -2.23 14.56
C MET A 575 -2.26 -1.86 15.06
N LEU A 576 -1.36 -2.86 15.20
CA LEU A 576 -0.02 -2.65 15.73
C LEU A 576 0.92 -1.95 14.70
N PRO A 577 1.91 -1.17 15.19
CA PRO A 577 2.09 -0.73 16.58
C PRO A 577 1.13 0.41 16.92
N MET A 578 0.52 0.38 18.11
CA MET A 578 -0.30 1.48 18.62
C MET A 578 0.60 2.62 19.09
N GLN A 579 0.51 3.74 18.42
CA GLN A 579 1.30 4.95 18.66
C GLN A 579 0.55 6.18 18.12
N SER A 580 1.10 7.38 18.28
CA SER A 580 0.42 8.61 17.86
C SER A 580 0.06 8.68 16.37
N GLY A 581 0.77 7.98 15.49
CA GLY A 581 0.39 7.80 14.08
C GLY A 581 -0.81 6.89 13.87
N SER A 582 -1.26 6.14 14.90
CA SER A 582 -2.40 5.22 14.85
C SER A 582 -3.74 5.89 15.18
N LEU A 583 -3.76 7.20 15.40
CA LEU A 583 -5.01 7.96 15.68
C LEU A 583 -6.04 7.85 14.55
N TYR A 584 -5.60 7.52 13.32
CA TYR A 584 -6.52 7.26 12.20
C TYR A 584 -7.50 6.12 12.48
N LEU A 585 -7.14 5.14 13.30
CA LEU A 585 -8.02 4.05 13.72
C LEU A 585 -9.25 4.56 14.49
N GLY A 586 -9.15 5.75 15.10
CA GLY A 586 -10.23 6.40 15.86
C GLY A 586 -11.15 7.31 15.04
N LEU A 587 -10.90 7.51 13.73
CA LEU A 587 -11.71 8.40 12.88
C LEU A 587 -13.19 7.95 12.75
N TYR A 588 -13.46 6.68 12.99
CA TYR A 588 -14.80 6.08 12.96
C TYR A 588 -15.11 5.34 14.26
N PRO A 589 -15.43 6.05 15.37
CA PRO A 589 -15.61 5.43 16.68
C PRO A 589 -16.70 4.34 16.72
N LYS A 590 -17.75 4.48 15.90
CA LYS A 590 -18.80 3.44 15.74
C LYS A 590 -18.24 2.15 15.15
N TYR A 591 -17.25 2.25 14.23
CA TYR A 591 -16.56 1.08 13.70
C TYR A 591 -15.68 0.43 14.79
N VAL A 592 -14.92 1.21 15.55
CA VAL A 592 -14.11 0.70 16.67
C VAL A 592 -14.98 -0.13 17.62
N GLN A 593 -16.13 0.41 18.02
CA GLN A 593 -17.09 -0.28 18.88
C GLN A 593 -17.60 -1.60 18.25
N ARG A 594 -17.99 -1.55 16.96
CA ARG A 594 -18.47 -2.74 16.23
C ARG A 594 -17.40 -3.82 16.13
N ASN A 595 -16.18 -3.44 15.82
CA ASN A 595 -15.05 -4.35 15.68
C ASN A 595 -14.69 -5.04 17.02
N LEU A 596 -14.64 -4.28 18.11
CA LEU A 596 -14.41 -4.81 19.46
C LEU A 596 -15.55 -5.73 19.92
N LYS A 597 -16.82 -5.37 19.66
CA LYS A 597 -17.97 -6.24 19.95
C LYS A 597 -17.89 -7.56 19.19
N HIS A 598 -17.54 -7.51 17.91
CA HIS A 598 -17.39 -8.71 17.10
C HIS A 598 -16.30 -9.63 17.66
N MET A 599 -15.12 -9.09 17.98
CA MET A 599 -14.05 -9.88 18.57
C MET A 599 -14.42 -10.43 19.96
N ALA A 600 -15.09 -9.64 20.80
CA ALA A 600 -15.59 -10.07 22.10
C ALA A 600 -16.62 -11.20 21.96
N SER A 601 -17.48 -11.19 20.94
CA SER A 601 -18.44 -12.28 20.70
C SER A 601 -17.76 -13.61 20.37
N ILE A 602 -16.64 -13.58 19.64
CA ILE A 602 -15.85 -14.78 19.34
C ILE A 602 -15.14 -15.32 20.60
N ARG A 603 -14.72 -14.43 21.51
CA ARG A 603 -13.99 -14.78 22.74
C ARG A 603 -14.88 -15.06 23.96
N GLY A 604 -16.17 -14.83 23.89
CA GLY A 604 -17.07 -14.91 25.05
C GLY A 604 -16.86 -13.76 26.05
N GLY A 605 -16.41 -12.61 25.58
CA GLY A 605 -16.22 -11.39 26.36
C GLY A 605 -14.94 -10.62 26.01
N TYR A 606 -14.72 -9.51 26.71
CA TYR A 606 -13.57 -8.61 26.51
C TYR A 606 -12.32 -9.08 27.29
N LYS A 607 -12.04 -10.37 27.29
CA LYS A 607 -10.87 -10.98 27.97
C LYS A 607 -9.88 -11.43 26.91
N TRP A 608 -8.92 -10.57 26.59
CA TRP A 608 -7.93 -10.81 25.56
C TRP A 608 -6.80 -11.72 26.08
N LYS A 609 -6.50 -12.79 25.35
CA LYS A 609 -5.38 -13.71 25.65
C LYS A 609 -4.05 -13.17 25.15
N HIS A 610 -4.08 -12.54 23.96
CA HIS A 610 -2.91 -12.06 23.26
C HIS A 610 -3.03 -10.55 23.01
N TRP A 611 -1.92 -9.85 22.98
CA TRP A 611 -1.80 -8.44 22.62
C TRP A 611 -2.83 -7.51 23.28
N HIS A 612 -3.19 -7.82 24.52
CA HIS A 612 -4.25 -7.11 25.25
C HIS A 612 -3.97 -5.60 25.40
N ASP A 613 -2.70 -5.20 25.47
CA ASP A 613 -2.27 -3.80 25.46
C ASP A 613 -2.70 -3.06 24.19
N THR A 614 -2.57 -3.70 23.02
CA THR A 614 -3.06 -3.17 21.75
C THR A 614 -4.57 -2.94 21.77
N PHE A 615 -5.35 -3.87 22.32
CA PHE A 615 -6.81 -3.75 22.37
C PHE A 615 -7.30 -2.74 23.40
N TRP A 616 -6.60 -2.58 24.52
CA TRP A 616 -6.91 -1.49 25.46
C TRP A 616 -6.64 -0.12 24.84
N MET A 617 -5.51 0.03 24.13
CA MET A 617 -5.22 1.27 23.40
C MET A 617 -6.19 1.53 22.26
N TYR A 618 -6.63 0.49 21.56
CA TYR A 618 -7.64 0.58 20.50
C TYR A 618 -9.02 0.94 21.07
N GLU A 619 -9.45 0.31 22.19
CA GLU A 619 -10.70 0.65 22.87
C GLU A 619 -10.72 2.11 23.33
N ALA A 620 -9.58 2.65 23.77
CA ALA A 620 -9.47 4.04 24.20
C ALA A 620 -9.81 5.06 23.10
N LEU A 621 -9.70 4.71 21.82
CA LEU A 621 -10.11 5.55 20.68
C LEU A 621 -11.62 5.74 20.60
N HIS A 622 -12.40 4.91 21.30
CA HIS A 622 -13.86 4.96 21.37
C HIS A 622 -14.36 5.26 22.78
N ASP A 623 -13.78 4.59 23.81
CA ASP A 623 -14.20 4.67 25.22
C ASP A 623 -12.97 4.49 26.12
N ALA A 624 -12.32 5.61 26.40
CA ALA A 624 -11.06 5.60 27.17
C ALA A 624 -11.27 5.24 28.66
N ASP A 625 -12.44 5.48 29.23
CA ASP A 625 -12.75 5.12 30.63
C ASP A 625 -12.85 3.60 30.78
N LYS A 626 -13.52 2.91 29.86
CA LYS A 626 -13.55 1.44 29.84
C LYS A 626 -12.17 0.85 29.58
N ALA A 627 -11.40 1.46 28.68
CA ALA A 627 -10.04 1.03 28.41
C ALA A 627 -9.16 1.14 29.66
N MET A 628 -9.26 2.24 30.44
CA MET A 628 -8.53 2.43 31.70
C MET A 628 -8.94 1.39 32.74
N ALA A 629 -10.25 1.15 32.92
CA ALA A 629 -10.74 0.14 33.84
C ALA A 629 -10.20 -1.27 33.51
N ARG A 630 -10.10 -1.60 32.22
CA ARG A 630 -9.50 -2.88 31.78
C ARG A 630 -7.99 -2.93 31.99
N PHE A 631 -7.30 -1.83 31.74
CA PHE A 631 -5.86 -1.71 32.01
C PHE A 631 -5.57 -1.91 33.51
N ASP A 632 -6.38 -1.32 34.39
CA ASP A 632 -6.23 -1.43 35.83
C ASP A 632 -6.52 -2.84 36.34
N ALA A 633 -7.53 -3.50 35.80
CA ALA A 633 -7.89 -4.89 36.13
C ALA A 633 -7.04 -5.95 35.41
N GLY A 634 -6.23 -5.54 34.42
CA GLY A 634 -5.50 -6.43 33.53
C GLY A 634 -4.18 -6.95 34.08
N VAL A 635 -3.50 -7.74 33.24
CA VAL A 635 -2.19 -8.34 33.60
C VAL A 635 -1.07 -7.29 33.61
N LYS A 636 -0.08 -7.49 34.48
CA LYS A 636 1.04 -6.53 34.65
C LYS A 636 1.97 -6.44 33.43
N LYS A 637 2.10 -7.51 32.63
CA LYS A 637 2.94 -7.52 31.41
C LYS A 637 2.14 -7.06 30.22
N THR A 638 2.73 -6.16 29.43
CA THR A 638 2.20 -5.71 28.14
C THR A 638 3.05 -6.33 27.02
N PRO A 639 2.47 -7.13 26.12
CA PRO A 639 3.26 -7.92 25.15
C PRO A 639 3.95 -7.10 24.06
N LEU A 640 3.32 -6.00 23.60
CA LEU A 640 3.80 -5.24 22.44
C LEU A 640 4.23 -3.80 22.77
N HIS A 641 3.64 -3.18 23.78
CA HIS A 641 3.91 -1.80 24.17
C HIS A 641 4.41 -1.74 25.61
N SER A 642 5.12 -0.68 25.99
CA SER A 642 5.44 -0.46 27.40
C SER A 642 4.18 -0.08 28.19
N ARG A 643 4.10 -0.45 29.46
CA ARG A 643 2.99 0.00 30.34
C ARG A 643 2.92 1.53 30.41
N ALA A 644 4.06 2.21 30.34
CA ALA A 644 4.12 3.67 30.29
C ALA A 644 3.38 4.19 29.04
N ASN A 645 3.67 3.65 27.85
CA ASN A 645 2.99 4.07 26.63
C ASN A 645 1.49 3.79 26.66
N THR A 646 1.09 2.59 27.10
CA THR A 646 -0.33 2.20 27.19
C THR A 646 -1.09 3.10 28.17
N TYR A 647 -0.56 3.33 29.36
CA TYR A 647 -1.19 4.16 30.39
C TYR A 647 -1.27 5.65 29.98
N HIS A 648 -0.19 6.18 29.40
CA HIS A 648 -0.14 7.54 28.87
C HIS A 648 -1.15 7.75 27.72
N TRP A 649 -1.25 6.79 26.80
CA TRP A 649 -2.20 6.81 25.70
C TRP A 649 -3.64 6.87 26.19
N ILE A 650 -4.03 5.94 27.05
CA ILE A 650 -5.40 5.85 27.56
C ILE A 650 -5.75 7.11 28.36
N GLY A 651 -4.87 7.53 29.30
CA GLY A 651 -5.11 8.69 30.14
C GLY A 651 -5.21 10.01 29.36
N ASN A 652 -4.45 10.16 28.27
CA ASN A 652 -4.62 11.31 27.38
C ASN A 652 -5.99 11.28 26.67
N LEU A 653 -6.42 10.12 26.16
CA LEU A 653 -7.70 10.01 25.47
C LEU A 653 -8.91 10.16 26.41
N GLN A 654 -8.79 9.89 27.71
CA GLN A 654 -9.84 10.23 28.68
C GLN A 654 -10.14 11.73 28.71
N VAL A 655 -9.11 12.56 28.50
CA VAL A 655 -9.26 14.03 28.50
C VAL A 655 -9.53 14.59 27.11
N LEU A 656 -8.81 14.11 26.09
CA LEU A 656 -8.93 14.58 24.70
C LEU A 656 -10.24 14.08 24.06
N GLY A 657 -10.64 12.85 24.37
CA GLY A 657 -11.79 12.20 23.76
C GLY A 657 -11.46 11.56 22.41
N GLN A 658 -12.42 11.58 21.51
CA GLN A 658 -12.35 10.95 20.19
C GLN A 658 -11.78 11.90 19.14
N VAL A 659 -11.10 11.39 18.13
CA VAL A 659 -10.63 12.20 17.00
C VAL A 659 -11.82 12.80 16.24
N ASP A 660 -11.83 14.12 16.06
CA ASP A 660 -12.86 14.82 15.27
C ASP A 660 -12.49 14.84 13.77
N ARG A 661 -12.99 13.87 13.03
CA ARG A 661 -12.74 13.74 11.58
C ARG A 661 -13.35 14.86 10.73
N THR A 662 -14.20 15.72 11.31
CA THR A 662 -14.81 16.84 10.58
C THR A 662 -13.88 18.05 10.52
N MET A 663 -12.87 18.05 11.38
CA MET A 663 -11.89 19.13 11.52
C MET A 663 -10.62 18.88 10.74
N ASN A 664 -9.95 19.95 10.36
CA ASN A 664 -8.61 19.93 9.78
C ASN A 664 -7.78 21.13 10.29
N ALA A 665 -6.49 21.07 10.04
CA ALA A 665 -5.55 22.14 10.35
C ALA A 665 -4.60 22.38 9.17
N ASP A 666 -4.04 23.59 9.08
CA ASP A 666 -3.05 23.96 8.07
C ASP A 666 -1.62 23.42 8.39
N CYS A 667 -1.52 22.64 9.46
CA CYS A 667 -0.28 22.03 9.95
C CYS A 667 -0.40 20.49 9.95
N PRO A 668 0.54 19.74 9.34
CA PRO A 668 0.48 18.28 9.29
C PRO A 668 0.55 17.59 10.64
N THR A 669 1.12 18.25 11.64
CA THR A 669 1.29 17.75 13.01
C THR A 669 0.27 18.33 13.99
N ALA A 670 -0.97 18.50 13.51
CA ALA A 670 -2.09 18.98 14.31
C ALA A 670 -3.33 18.09 14.11
N ILE A 671 -4.07 17.87 15.20
CA ILE A 671 -5.30 17.04 15.21
C ILE A 671 -6.29 17.68 16.20
N THR A 672 -7.57 17.63 15.85
CA THR A 672 -8.66 18.02 16.74
C THR A 672 -9.32 16.78 17.34
N PHE A 673 -9.64 16.86 18.61
CA PHE A 673 -10.41 15.87 19.36
C PHE A 673 -11.72 16.46 19.84
N THR A 674 -12.67 15.61 20.17
CA THR A 674 -13.93 16.01 20.81
C THR A 674 -14.23 15.13 22.01
N ASN A 675 -14.57 15.75 23.14
CA ASN A 675 -14.97 15.08 24.35
C ASN A 675 -16.25 15.75 24.89
N ASN A 676 -17.36 14.99 24.97
CA ASN A 676 -18.66 15.50 25.41
C ASN A 676 -19.08 16.79 24.69
N GLY A 677 -18.90 16.81 23.36
CA GLY A 677 -19.26 17.93 22.49
C GLY A 677 -18.31 19.14 22.54
N LYS A 678 -17.26 19.10 23.37
CA LYS A 678 -16.23 20.15 23.44
C LYS A 678 -15.00 19.73 22.63
N ARG A 679 -14.55 20.62 21.74
CA ARG A 679 -13.34 20.40 20.95
C ARG A 679 -12.09 20.70 21.74
N LYS A 680 -11.02 20.00 21.39
CA LYS A 680 -9.63 20.24 21.83
C LYS A 680 -8.70 20.12 20.65
N HIS A 681 -7.99 21.18 20.37
CA HIS A 681 -7.03 21.28 19.29
C HIS A 681 -5.62 21.00 19.83
N VAL A 682 -4.93 20.04 19.24
CA VAL A 682 -3.56 19.66 19.62
C VAL A 682 -2.65 19.92 18.43
N ALA A 683 -1.55 20.62 18.64
CA ALA A 683 -0.55 20.87 17.62
C ALA A 683 0.89 20.72 18.16
N TRP A 684 1.73 20.07 17.36
CA TRP A 684 3.16 19.95 17.61
C TRP A 684 3.96 20.79 16.62
N ASN A 685 4.94 21.51 17.12
CA ASN A 685 5.90 22.21 16.28
C ASN A 685 7.25 21.48 16.25
N MET A 686 7.53 20.80 15.14
CA MET A 686 8.82 20.11 14.91
C MET A 686 9.84 20.99 14.20
N THR A 687 9.53 22.27 13.93
CA THR A 687 10.41 23.22 13.25
C THR A 687 11.24 24.03 14.23
N GLN A 688 12.12 24.90 13.71
CA GLN A 688 13.01 25.76 14.50
C GLN A 688 12.44 27.18 14.76
N ARG A 689 11.23 27.46 14.26
CA ARG A 689 10.56 28.76 14.43
C ARG A 689 9.21 28.56 15.09
N THR A 690 8.71 29.55 15.81
CA THR A 690 7.32 29.58 16.24
C THR A 690 6.41 29.52 15.02
N VAL A 691 5.38 28.68 15.08
CA VAL A 691 4.39 28.54 14.02
C VAL A 691 3.02 28.89 14.56
N THR A 692 2.21 29.54 13.73
CA THR A 692 0.78 29.72 14.01
C THR A 692 0.02 28.64 13.27
N VAL A 693 -0.69 27.79 14.00
CA VAL A 693 -1.52 26.71 13.46
C VAL A 693 -2.97 27.18 13.44
N LYS A 694 -3.62 27.07 12.28
CA LYS A 694 -5.03 27.44 12.09
C LYS A 694 -5.87 26.19 11.87
N PHE A 695 -6.97 26.10 12.57
CA PHE A 695 -7.97 25.04 12.45
C PHE A 695 -9.19 25.52 11.65
N SER A 696 -9.91 24.59 11.04
CA SER A 696 -11.02 24.89 10.12
C SER A 696 -12.24 25.52 10.78
N ASP A 697 -12.34 25.52 12.10
CA ASP A 697 -13.38 26.25 12.87
C ASP A 697 -12.96 27.68 13.26
N GLY A 698 -11.81 28.16 12.79
CA GLY A 698 -11.30 29.50 13.07
C GLY A 698 -10.38 29.59 14.29
N VAL A 699 -10.23 28.53 15.07
CA VAL A 699 -9.28 28.51 16.19
C VAL A 699 -7.85 28.61 15.65
N SER A 700 -7.04 29.43 16.30
CA SER A 700 -5.63 29.62 15.99
C SER A 700 -4.79 29.53 17.25
N MET A 701 -3.61 28.91 17.15
CA MET A 701 -2.66 28.81 18.27
C MET A 701 -1.23 29.01 17.80
N GLU A 702 -0.43 29.67 18.62
CA GLU A 702 1.02 29.75 18.45
C GLU A 702 1.68 28.57 19.15
N VAL A 703 2.58 27.88 18.45
CA VAL A 703 3.33 26.76 18.99
C VAL A 703 4.82 27.05 18.86
N LYS A 704 5.52 27.10 19.98
CA LYS A 704 6.98 27.33 20.01
C LYS A 704 7.75 26.13 19.49
N PRO A 705 9.01 26.29 19.04
CA PRO A 705 9.84 25.18 18.57
C PRO A 705 9.93 24.02 19.57
N GLY A 706 9.72 22.80 19.08
CA GLY A 706 9.78 21.57 19.89
C GLY A 706 8.67 21.38 20.90
N LYS A 707 7.63 22.24 20.91
CA LYS A 707 6.53 22.16 21.88
C LYS A 707 5.27 21.56 21.27
N CYS A 708 4.46 21.00 22.17
CA CYS A 708 3.08 20.63 21.95
C CYS A 708 2.19 21.59 22.69
N GLU A 709 1.19 22.13 22.02
CA GLU A 709 0.18 22.99 22.62
C GLU A 709 -1.22 22.37 22.45
N THR A 710 -2.07 22.60 23.46
CA THR A 710 -3.47 22.16 23.42
C THR A 710 -4.36 23.36 23.75
N LYS A 711 -5.42 23.58 22.95
CA LYS A 711 -6.38 24.66 23.11
C LYS A 711 -7.81 24.13 23.00
N PRO A 712 -8.74 24.62 23.83
CA PRO A 712 -10.17 24.36 23.65
C PRO A 712 -10.69 24.81 22.29
#